data_3af271f79357c38a2f8a12769d652e99
#
_entry.id   3af271f79357c38a2f8a12769d652e99
#
_cell.length_a   1.000
_cell.length_b   1.000
_cell.length_c   1.000
_cell.angle_alpha   90.00
_cell.angle_beta   90.00
_cell.angle_gamma   90.00
#
_symmetry.space_group_name_H-M   'P 1'
#
loop_
_entity.id
_entity.type
_entity.pdbx_description
1 polymer ?
#
loop_
_entity_poly.entity_id
_entity_poly.type
_entity_poly.pdbx_seq_one_letter_code
_entity_poly.pdbx_strand_id
1 'polypeptide(L)'
;MRKFIDLNFNWKFTESFTEEMTKPSFDDSSFEKVDIPHTVKELPYNYFDEKSYQFISCYRKQFKLPSEAFQNDRRIFINFAGAANYARVFLNGKFVGEHKDGYTPFRLEITGFCNKSNNTLVVMIDSTERSDMPPFGNMVDYLCYGGIYREVSLEITEKTYIEDVFVKTPEALNPEKTVEADITFSDSAKGSYTVELLDGEKCLKKRTAEFEGKIIRARMKVTGVELWDIDSPKLYTLRISFGSDVFERRFGFREAKFTRTGFMLNGRKIKLVGLNRHQSYPYVGNAMPASAQKADADLLKYRLGCNFVRTAHYPDSVHFIDRCDEIGLLVFTEMPSWQYLGEGEWRDVCLENVKAMVKRDRSHPCIVLWGVRVNEGGDCDEFYAKTNAAAHALDPTRQTGGVRNFPRSHLLEDVYTFNDFSHSGSFIKLLPSFIVCGITPPYLVTEHNGHMYPTKSFDREEIRREHAVRHARVQNAAFGSKRISGATGWCMADYNTHKDFGSGDRICYHGVTDMFRVPKLAASVYASQQDAFPVMESSSAMDVGEYPGAIIGKTYIFTNCDYIEVFKNGKHTSTAYPDYKSFPNLPHPPVSPADYIGDSLETEDGLDPVTASALKKALVAATIYGYIMPPQHYAEIVYAYLHGRMKFSQIYNIVTKYFANWGNEQVTYRYDGYKDGKLVKSITRTAVNSLSLSVKADSMTLTEDTTYDVTRVELRAVDQNGNQVPFANNAVSVKVGGAAKLIGPDTFALIGGDRAFWIRTIGKSGTATVTVSAQGMGEQVLTFDVVKK
;
A
#
# COMPACT_ATOMS: atom_id res chain seq x y z
N MET A 1 16.58 -17.60 -30.00
CA MET A 1 15.76 -16.54 -29.37
C MET A 1 15.42 -16.96 -27.94
N ARG A 2 15.56 -16.06 -26.96
CA ARG A 2 15.17 -16.28 -25.57
C ARG A 2 13.68 -16.62 -25.47
N LYS A 3 13.32 -17.61 -24.66
CA LYS A 3 11.93 -18.05 -24.48
C LYS A 3 11.63 -18.26 -23.02
N PHE A 4 10.49 -17.73 -22.55
CA PHE A 4 9.95 -18.01 -21.24
C PHE A 4 8.78 -18.97 -21.35
N ILE A 5 8.64 -19.86 -20.38
CA ILE A 5 7.52 -20.82 -20.24
C ILE A 5 7.03 -20.77 -18.80
N ASP A 6 5.81 -20.33 -18.61
CA ASP A 6 5.22 -20.25 -17.28
C ASP A 6 4.90 -21.64 -16.72
N LEU A 7 5.16 -21.82 -15.43
CA LEU A 7 4.91 -23.06 -14.70
C LEU A 7 3.87 -22.90 -13.59
N ASN A 8 3.02 -21.88 -13.61
CA ASN A 8 2.22 -21.48 -12.47
C ASN A 8 0.97 -22.34 -12.23
N PHE A 9 0.50 -23.11 -13.19
CA PHE A 9 -0.71 -23.93 -13.06
C PHE A 9 -0.44 -25.43 -12.80
N ASN A 10 -1.41 -26.11 -12.18
CA ASN A 10 -1.42 -27.58 -12.00
C ASN A 10 -0.19 -28.11 -11.23
N TRP A 11 0.17 -27.53 -10.13
CA TRP A 11 1.11 -28.11 -9.18
C TRP A 11 0.42 -29.14 -8.30
N LYS A 12 1.23 -30.03 -7.72
CA LYS A 12 0.84 -30.97 -6.68
C LYS A 12 1.49 -30.51 -5.38
N PHE A 13 0.71 -30.42 -4.30
CA PHE A 13 1.12 -29.90 -3.00
C PHE A 13 0.78 -30.85 -1.86
N THR A 14 1.65 -30.95 -0.86
CA THR A 14 1.37 -31.62 0.41
C THR A 14 2.08 -30.91 1.56
N GLU A 15 1.47 -30.93 2.76
CA GLU A 15 1.99 -30.30 3.99
C GLU A 15 3.16 -31.11 4.64
N SER A 16 3.85 -31.95 3.89
CA SER A 16 4.98 -32.73 4.37
C SER A 16 6.03 -32.93 3.27
N PHE A 17 7.27 -33.20 3.66
CA PHE A 17 8.35 -33.54 2.73
C PHE A 17 9.16 -34.73 3.22
N THR A 18 9.52 -35.61 2.30
CA THR A 18 10.52 -36.65 2.46
C THR A 18 11.39 -36.71 1.21
N GLU A 19 12.66 -37.16 1.34
CA GLU A 19 13.58 -37.27 0.19
C GLU A 19 13.05 -38.22 -0.90
N GLU A 20 12.22 -39.22 -0.56
CA GLU A 20 11.55 -40.12 -1.52
C GLU A 20 10.64 -39.34 -2.48
N MET A 21 10.04 -38.26 -2.04
CA MET A 21 9.17 -37.40 -2.87
C MET A 21 9.92 -36.70 -4.01
N THR A 22 11.27 -36.68 -3.97
CA THR A 22 12.06 -36.10 -5.05
C THR A 22 12.14 -37.00 -6.27
N LYS A 23 11.88 -38.32 -6.12
CA LYS A 23 11.99 -39.31 -7.21
C LYS A 23 10.86 -39.14 -8.22
N PRO A 24 11.15 -39.21 -9.56
CA PRO A 24 10.13 -39.16 -10.58
C PRO A 24 9.06 -40.26 -10.47
N SER A 25 9.41 -41.42 -9.90
CA SER A 25 8.52 -42.58 -9.72
C SER A 25 7.63 -42.47 -8.48
N PHE A 26 7.77 -41.48 -7.65
CA PHE A 26 6.93 -41.30 -6.46
C PHE A 26 5.47 -41.07 -6.85
N ASP A 27 4.55 -41.77 -6.20
CA ASP A 27 3.13 -41.58 -6.41
C ASP A 27 2.61 -40.36 -5.65
N ASP A 28 2.29 -39.31 -6.39
CA ASP A 28 1.73 -38.06 -5.89
C ASP A 28 0.22 -37.90 -6.14
N SER A 29 -0.48 -39.02 -6.35
CA SER A 29 -1.92 -39.02 -6.64
C SER A 29 -2.77 -38.44 -5.49
N SER A 30 -2.32 -38.58 -4.26
CA SER A 30 -2.96 -38.04 -3.05
C SER A 30 -2.68 -36.56 -2.80
N PHE A 31 -1.75 -35.93 -3.54
CA PHE A 31 -1.41 -34.51 -3.34
C PHE A 31 -2.52 -33.60 -3.87
N GLU A 32 -2.73 -32.50 -3.17
CA GLU A 32 -3.65 -31.45 -3.59
C GLU A 32 -3.18 -30.79 -4.90
N LYS A 33 -4.12 -30.45 -5.77
CA LYS A 33 -3.83 -29.64 -6.98
C LYS A 33 -3.94 -28.18 -6.65
N VAL A 34 -2.86 -27.44 -6.88
CA VAL A 34 -2.77 -26.00 -6.60
C VAL A 34 -2.20 -25.23 -7.78
N ASP A 35 -2.47 -23.94 -7.81
CA ASP A 35 -1.91 -22.98 -8.78
C ASP A 35 -1.14 -21.90 -8.04
N ILE A 36 -0.05 -21.45 -8.63
CA ILE A 36 0.81 -20.38 -8.13
C ILE A 36 0.26 -19.02 -8.60
N PRO A 37 0.25 -18.00 -7.74
CA PRO A 37 0.70 -17.90 -6.34
C PRO A 37 -0.05 -18.79 -5.34
N HIS A 38 0.67 -19.41 -4.40
CA HIS A 38 0.09 -20.33 -3.44
C HIS A 38 0.69 -20.15 -2.04
N THR A 39 -0.16 -20.14 -1.01
CA THR A 39 0.24 -20.19 0.40
C THR A 39 0.16 -21.63 0.92
N VAL A 40 1.12 -22.06 1.74
CA VAL A 40 1.12 -23.43 2.30
C VAL A 40 -0.07 -23.72 3.19
N LYS A 41 -0.71 -22.65 3.74
CA LYS A 41 -1.89 -22.75 4.60
C LYS A 41 -2.74 -21.50 4.48
N GLU A 42 -4.01 -21.65 4.17
CA GLU A 42 -4.97 -20.56 4.35
C GLU A 42 -5.26 -20.38 5.84
N LEU A 43 -5.21 -19.12 6.32
CA LEU A 43 -5.48 -18.78 7.71
C LEU A 43 -6.86 -18.14 7.87
N PRO A 44 -7.55 -18.36 9.00
CA PRO A 44 -8.69 -17.54 9.34
C PRO A 44 -8.34 -16.05 9.38
N TYR A 45 -9.34 -15.19 9.23
CA TYR A 45 -9.16 -13.73 9.30
C TYR A 45 -8.49 -13.29 10.62
N ASN A 46 -8.82 -13.93 11.74
CA ASN A 46 -8.35 -13.62 13.08
C ASN A 46 -8.34 -14.88 13.96
N TYR A 47 -7.83 -14.77 15.20
CA TYR A 47 -7.81 -15.82 16.23
C TYR A 47 -7.25 -17.18 15.76
N PHE A 48 -6.19 -17.15 14.97
CA PHE A 48 -5.48 -18.35 14.52
C PHE A 48 -4.21 -18.58 15.34
N ASP A 49 -3.67 -19.79 15.24
CA ASP A 49 -2.33 -20.13 15.71
C ASP A 49 -1.36 -19.94 14.53
N GLU A 50 -0.45 -18.99 14.64
CA GLU A 50 0.57 -18.71 13.62
C GLU A 50 1.52 -19.89 13.34
N LYS A 51 1.63 -20.86 14.27
CA LYS A 51 2.37 -22.11 14.04
C LYS A 51 1.73 -23.02 13.02
N SER A 52 0.46 -22.80 12.70
CA SER A 52 -0.30 -23.66 11.77
C SER A 52 0.26 -23.67 10.35
N TYR A 53 1.02 -22.64 9.92
CA TYR A 53 1.70 -22.61 8.63
C TYR A 53 3.22 -22.87 8.71
N GLN A 54 3.77 -23.09 9.91
CA GLN A 54 5.20 -23.28 10.13
C GLN A 54 5.56 -24.78 10.04
N PHE A 55 5.76 -25.29 8.84
CA PHE A 55 6.12 -26.68 8.55
C PHE A 55 6.92 -26.78 7.25
N ILE A 56 7.44 -27.97 6.97
CA ILE A 56 8.14 -28.27 5.73
C ILE A 56 7.16 -28.94 4.76
N SER A 57 6.93 -28.32 3.61
CA SER A 57 6.01 -28.75 2.57
C SER A 57 6.71 -29.19 1.29
N CYS A 58 5.95 -29.87 0.42
CA CYS A 58 6.43 -30.34 -0.87
C CYS A 58 5.52 -29.84 -2.00
N TYR A 59 6.13 -29.23 -3.00
CA TYR A 59 5.51 -28.90 -4.28
C TYR A 59 6.11 -29.77 -5.36
N ARG A 60 5.26 -30.37 -6.21
CA ARG A 60 5.70 -31.19 -7.35
C ARG A 60 5.05 -30.69 -8.63
N LYS A 61 5.85 -30.66 -9.72
CA LYS A 61 5.39 -30.23 -11.04
C LYS A 61 6.00 -31.09 -12.12
N GLN A 62 5.16 -31.66 -12.96
CA GLN A 62 5.63 -32.30 -14.19
C GLN A 62 5.56 -31.33 -15.38
N PHE A 63 6.59 -31.31 -16.19
CA PHE A 63 6.65 -30.46 -17.39
C PHE A 63 7.45 -31.09 -18.51
N LYS A 64 7.21 -30.63 -19.74
CA LYS A 64 7.97 -30.99 -20.93
C LYS A 64 8.64 -29.75 -21.50
N LEU A 65 9.84 -29.93 -22.00
CA LEU A 65 10.56 -28.89 -22.73
C LEU A 65 10.34 -29.06 -24.24
N PRO A 66 10.26 -27.96 -24.99
CA PRO A 66 10.21 -28.04 -26.43
C PRO A 66 11.55 -28.56 -26.98
N SER A 67 11.52 -29.23 -28.13
CA SER A 67 12.71 -29.86 -28.70
C SER A 67 13.87 -28.89 -29.00
N GLU A 68 13.53 -27.65 -29.29
CA GLU A 68 14.51 -26.58 -29.50
C GLU A 68 15.35 -26.23 -28.28
N ALA A 69 14.86 -26.55 -27.05
CA ALA A 69 15.60 -26.34 -25.82
C ALA A 69 16.91 -27.17 -25.73
N PHE A 70 17.01 -28.25 -26.50
CA PHE A 70 18.16 -29.16 -26.55
C PHE A 70 19.06 -28.98 -27.78
N GLN A 71 18.85 -27.89 -28.54
CA GLN A 71 19.63 -27.58 -29.73
C GLN A 71 20.67 -26.50 -29.44
N ASN A 72 21.77 -26.49 -30.16
CA ASN A 72 22.78 -25.43 -30.17
C ASN A 72 23.38 -25.09 -28.79
N ASP A 73 23.58 -26.08 -27.90
CA ASP A 73 24.12 -25.88 -26.56
C ASP A 73 23.31 -24.82 -25.75
N ARG A 74 22.00 -24.72 -25.91
CA ARG A 74 21.14 -23.81 -25.18
C ARG A 74 21.22 -24.09 -23.70
N ARG A 75 21.06 -23.01 -22.92
CA ARG A 75 20.99 -23.10 -21.46
C ARG A 75 19.55 -22.97 -21.02
N ILE A 76 19.20 -23.73 -19.98
CA ILE A 76 17.85 -23.79 -19.42
C ILE A 76 17.93 -23.40 -17.95
N PHE A 77 17.09 -22.46 -17.56
CA PHE A 77 17.00 -21.98 -16.20
C PHE A 77 15.57 -22.13 -15.66
N ILE A 78 15.47 -22.29 -14.34
CA ILE A 78 14.22 -22.11 -13.64
C ILE A 78 14.32 -20.85 -12.78
N ASN A 79 13.31 -20.00 -12.88
CA ASN A 79 13.21 -18.74 -12.16
C ASN A 79 12.06 -18.84 -11.16
N PHE A 80 12.32 -18.42 -9.91
CA PHE A 80 11.33 -18.20 -8.88
C PHE A 80 11.30 -16.71 -8.54
N ALA A 81 10.16 -16.06 -8.68
CA ALA A 81 10.00 -14.66 -8.30
C ALA A 81 9.91 -14.47 -6.78
N GLY A 82 9.56 -15.52 -6.04
CA GLY A 82 9.55 -15.56 -4.57
C GLY A 82 8.99 -16.89 -4.05
N ALA A 83 9.71 -17.50 -3.10
CA ALA A 83 9.31 -18.74 -2.44
C ALA A 83 9.74 -18.70 -0.98
N ALA A 84 8.80 -18.70 -0.04
CA ALA A 84 9.04 -18.40 1.36
C ALA A 84 8.91 -19.64 2.26
N ASN A 85 9.86 -19.83 3.22
CA ASN A 85 10.97 -18.90 3.52
C ASN A 85 12.30 -19.45 3.00
N TYR A 86 12.52 -20.77 3.10
CA TYR A 86 13.69 -21.48 2.60
C TYR A 86 13.25 -22.53 1.59
N ALA A 87 13.81 -22.47 0.40
CA ALA A 87 13.48 -23.36 -0.71
C ALA A 87 14.66 -24.26 -1.09
N ARG A 88 14.42 -25.57 -1.25
CA ARG A 88 15.34 -26.52 -1.90
C ARG A 88 14.69 -27.09 -3.16
N VAL A 89 15.41 -27.02 -4.26
CA VAL A 89 14.92 -27.39 -5.58
C VAL A 89 15.59 -28.65 -6.08
N PHE A 90 14.77 -29.59 -6.56
CA PHE A 90 15.21 -30.86 -7.13
C PHE A 90 14.62 -31.05 -8.52
N LEU A 91 15.39 -31.56 -9.46
CA LEU A 91 14.93 -31.93 -10.79
C LEU A 91 15.30 -33.37 -11.11
N ASN A 92 14.28 -34.18 -11.44
CA ASN A 92 14.45 -35.60 -11.78
C ASN A 92 15.17 -36.40 -10.68
N GLY A 93 14.91 -36.10 -9.41
CA GLY A 93 15.50 -36.73 -8.22
C GLY A 93 16.87 -36.20 -7.83
N LYS A 94 17.42 -35.21 -8.55
CA LYS A 94 18.72 -34.63 -8.26
C LYS A 94 18.57 -33.25 -7.64
N PHE A 95 19.34 -32.94 -6.61
CA PHE A 95 19.43 -31.60 -6.03
C PHE A 95 20.03 -30.62 -7.03
N VAL A 96 19.37 -29.48 -7.23
CA VAL A 96 19.76 -28.42 -8.15
C VAL A 96 20.34 -27.20 -7.42
N GLY A 97 19.70 -26.80 -6.32
CA GLY A 97 20.10 -25.63 -5.55
C GLY A 97 19.07 -25.26 -4.49
N GLU A 98 19.41 -24.23 -3.72
CA GLU A 98 18.60 -23.73 -2.63
C GLU A 98 18.60 -22.21 -2.57
N HIS A 99 17.62 -21.62 -1.86
CA HIS A 99 17.53 -20.18 -1.64
C HIS A 99 17.00 -19.90 -0.23
N LYS A 100 17.72 -19.02 0.50
CA LYS A 100 17.39 -18.58 1.87
C LYS A 100 16.90 -17.14 1.82
N ASP A 101 15.68 -16.94 1.45
CA ASP A 101 14.90 -15.71 1.58
C ASP A 101 13.51 -15.89 0.96
N GLY A 102 12.50 -15.28 1.57
CA GLY A 102 11.15 -15.34 1.02
C GLY A 102 10.85 -14.27 -0.02
N TYR A 103 11.62 -13.18 -0.12
CA TYR A 103 11.20 -11.95 -0.81
C TYR A 103 12.01 -11.60 -2.05
N THR A 104 13.22 -12.14 -2.19
CA THR A 104 14.06 -11.94 -3.36
C THR A 104 13.89 -13.06 -4.39
N PRO A 105 14.02 -12.77 -5.70
CA PRO A 105 13.97 -13.80 -6.72
C PRO A 105 15.27 -14.59 -6.77
N PHE A 106 15.18 -15.84 -7.23
CA PHE A 106 16.34 -16.67 -7.52
C PHE A 106 16.19 -17.45 -8.82
N ARG A 107 17.33 -17.75 -9.43
CA ARG A 107 17.45 -18.40 -10.73
C ARG A 107 18.46 -19.53 -10.66
N LEU A 108 18.06 -20.74 -11.07
CA LEU A 108 18.90 -21.93 -11.05
C LEU A 108 19.07 -22.47 -12.47
N GLU A 109 20.29 -22.79 -12.86
CA GLU A 109 20.56 -23.47 -14.12
C GLU A 109 20.23 -24.96 -14.02
N ILE A 110 19.38 -25.44 -14.90
CA ILE A 110 18.91 -26.82 -14.93
C ILE A 110 19.30 -27.57 -16.21
N THR A 111 20.15 -27.01 -17.08
CA THR A 111 20.54 -27.58 -18.37
C THR A 111 20.98 -29.04 -18.25
N GLY A 112 21.89 -29.36 -17.31
CA GLY A 112 22.43 -30.70 -17.09
C GLY A 112 21.50 -31.69 -16.35
N PHE A 113 20.32 -31.24 -15.93
CA PHE A 113 19.36 -32.02 -15.17
C PHE A 113 18.12 -32.40 -15.98
N CYS A 114 17.92 -31.75 -17.14
CA CYS A 114 16.71 -31.91 -17.95
C CYS A 114 16.72 -33.17 -18.80
N ASN A 115 15.58 -33.87 -18.85
CA ASN A 115 15.30 -34.94 -19.79
C ASN A 115 14.56 -34.40 -21.04
N LYS A 116 14.80 -35.03 -22.21
CA LYS A 116 14.07 -34.72 -23.46
C LYS A 116 12.56 -35.10 -23.39
N SER A 117 12.20 -35.98 -22.46
CA SER A 117 10.82 -36.41 -22.25
C SER A 117 10.16 -35.62 -21.13
N ASN A 118 9.68 -36.31 -20.12
CA ASN A 118 9.07 -35.70 -18.92
C ASN A 118 10.14 -35.28 -17.92
N ASN A 119 9.94 -34.15 -17.28
CA ASN A 119 10.73 -33.70 -16.17
C ASN A 119 9.84 -33.56 -14.94
N THR A 120 10.35 -33.94 -13.78
CA THR A 120 9.70 -33.81 -12.48
C THR A 120 10.49 -32.81 -11.63
N LEU A 121 9.93 -31.64 -11.47
CA LEU A 121 10.43 -30.62 -10.57
C LEU A 121 9.82 -30.82 -9.20
N VAL A 122 10.65 -30.76 -8.16
CA VAL A 122 10.23 -30.82 -6.75
C VAL A 122 10.83 -29.64 -6.02
N VAL A 123 10.00 -28.94 -5.25
CA VAL A 123 10.43 -27.83 -4.41
C VAL A 123 10.00 -28.14 -2.98
N MET A 124 10.96 -28.32 -2.11
CA MET A 124 10.77 -28.32 -0.67
C MET A 124 10.72 -26.89 -0.17
N ILE A 125 9.67 -26.54 0.57
CA ILE A 125 9.54 -25.23 1.22
C ILE A 125 9.51 -25.45 2.73
N ASP A 126 10.46 -24.86 3.43
CA ASP A 126 10.46 -24.73 4.87
C ASP A 126 9.91 -23.36 5.25
N SER A 127 8.73 -23.35 5.86
CA SER A 127 8.00 -22.13 6.27
C SER A 127 8.27 -21.77 7.75
N THR A 128 9.18 -22.45 8.41
CA THR A 128 9.53 -22.18 9.82
C THR A 128 10.36 -20.90 9.94
N GLU A 129 10.35 -20.30 11.12
CA GLU A 129 11.18 -19.15 11.46
C GLU A 129 12.60 -19.59 11.78
N ARG A 130 13.51 -19.35 10.88
CA ARG A 130 14.91 -19.82 10.93
C ARG A 130 15.84 -18.70 11.40
N SER A 131 16.58 -18.91 12.47
CA SER A 131 17.51 -17.92 13.02
C SER A 131 18.78 -17.68 12.17
N ASP A 132 19.02 -18.48 11.13
CA ASP A 132 20.18 -18.37 10.22
C ASP A 132 19.91 -17.47 8.99
N MET A 133 18.73 -16.85 8.90
CA MET A 133 18.36 -15.98 7.77
C MET A 133 17.42 -14.85 8.19
N PRO A 134 17.49 -13.65 7.54
CA PRO A 134 16.53 -12.57 7.79
C PRO A 134 15.11 -12.95 7.29
N PRO A 135 14.07 -12.37 7.88
CA PRO A 135 14.08 -11.39 8.97
C PRO A 135 14.15 -12.02 10.37
N PHE A 136 14.31 -13.33 10.47
CA PHE A 136 14.19 -14.11 11.69
C PHE A 136 15.38 -13.95 12.64
N GLY A 137 15.17 -14.41 13.88
CA GLY A 137 16.11 -14.36 14.99
C GLY A 137 15.47 -13.85 16.27
N ASN A 138 14.59 -12.87 16.15
CA ASN A 138 13.58 -12.48 17.13
C ASN A 138 12.20 -12.57 16.48
N MET A 139 11.16 -12.37 17.27
CA MET A 139 9.80 -12.29 16.77
C MET A 139 9.63 -11.07 15.88
N VAL A 140 8.98 -11.27 14.74
CA VAL A 140 8.69 -10.24 13.73
C VAL A 140 7.25 -9.76 13.90
N ASP A 141 6.99 -8.46 13.76
CA ASP A 141 5.64 -7.92 14.02
C ASP A 141 4.63 -8.21 12.89
N TYR A 142 5.06 -8.82 11.81
CA TYR A 142 4.22 -9.28 10.70
C TYR A 142 4.44 -10.77 10.41
N LEU A 143 3.49 -11.43 9.77
CA LEU A 143 3.63 -12.86 9.46
C LEU A 143 4.42 -13.07 8.15
N CYS A 144 5.39 -14.00 8.21
CA CYS A 144 6.20 -14.41 7.06
C CYS A 144 5.64 -15.70 6.45
N TYR A 145 4.45 -15.60 5.86
CA TYR A 145 3.72 -16.73 5.28
C TYR A 145 4.57 -17.58 4.35
N GLY A 146 4.38 -18.91 4.42
CA GLY A 146 5.08 -19.86 3.57
C GLY A 146 4.42 -20.11 2.22
N GLY A 147 5.20 -20.62 1.26
CA GLY A 147 4.72 -21.09 -0.03
C GLY A 147 5.47 -20.56 -1.24
N ILE A 148 5.14 -21.08 -2.42
CA ILE A 148 5.55 -20.49 -3.69
C ILE A 148 4.52 -19.41 -4.01
N TYR A 149 4.72 -18.24 -3.46
CA TYR A 149 3.70 -17.18 -3.46
C TYR A 149 3.88 -16.15 -4.57
N ARG A 150 4.90 -16.31 -5.42
CA ARG A 150 5.13 -15.55 -6.65
C ARG A 150 5.44 -16.51 -7.80
N GLU A 151 5.46 -15.99 -9.00
CA GLU A 151 5.53 -16.75 -10.25
C GLU A 151 6.77 -17.64 -10.39
N VAL A 152 6.59 -18.74 -11.10
CA VAL A 152 7.65 -19.68 -11.50
C VAL A 152 7.66 -19.80 -13.01
N SER A 153 8.85 -19.67 -13.63
CA SER A 153 9.00 -19.82 -15.06
C SER A 153 10.28 -20.55 -15.45
N LEU A 154 10.27 -21.18 -16.62
CA LEU A 154 11.47 -21.64 -17.28
C LEU A 154 11.97 -20.55 -18.23
N GLU A 155 13.28 -20.42 -18.34
CA GLU A 155 13.94 -19.56 -19.32
C GLU A 155 14.92 -20.38 -20.15
N ILE A 156 14.75 -20.34 -21.46
CA ILE A 156 15.63 -20.99 -22.43
C ILE A 156 16.39 -19.90 -23.15
N THR A 157 17.71 -19.97 -23.11
CA THR A 157 18.61 -18.98 -23.71
C THR A 157 19.55 -19.64 -24.72
N GLU A 158 20.22 -18.84 -25.53
CA GLU A 158 21.37 -19.28 -26.27
C GLU A 158 22.52 -19.62 -25.30
N LYS A 159 23.58 -20.26 -25.78
CA LYS A 159 24.78 -20.57 -24.98
C LYS A 159 25.35 -19.31 -24.33
N THR A 160 25.58 -18.30 -25.16
CA THR A 160 25.96 -16.96 -24.74
C THR A 160 24.77 -16.03 -24.97
N TYR A 161 24.32 -15.35 -23.93
CA TYR A 161 23.13 -14.52 -23.91
C TYR A 161 23.36 -13.23 -23.09
N ILE A 162 22.46 -12.27 -23.26
CA ILE A 162 22.45 -11.04 -22.45
C ILE A 162 21.91 -11.39 -21.06
N GLU A 163 22.79 -11.39 -20.06
CA GLU A 163 22.44 -11.79 -18.69
C GLU A 163 21.71 -10.68 -17.94
N ASP A 164 22.16 -9.43 -18.09
CA ASP A 164 21.59 -8.29 -17.40
C ASP A 164 21.80 -6.98 -18.19
N VAL A 165 20.87 -6.04 -18.00
CA VAL A 165 20.94 -4.69 -18.56
C VAL A 165 20.57 -3.68 -17.51
N PHE A 166 21.50 -2.80 -17.17
CA PHE A 166 21.24 -1.66 -16.28
C PHE A 166 21.17 -0.36 -17.07
N VAL A 167 20.01 0.25 -17.14
CA VAL A 167 19.78 1.51 -17.84
C VAL A 167 19.95 2.68 -16.90
N LYS A 168 20.77 3.66 -17.29
CA LYS A 168 21.02 4.90 -16.55
C LYS A 168 20.69 6.09 -17.45
N THR A 169 20.20 7.17 -16.85
CA THR A 169 19.84 8.42 -17.53
C THR A 169 20.57 9.61 -16.91
N PRO A 170 21.92 9.65 -17.04
CA PRO A 170 22.68 10.76 -16.49
C PRO A 170 22.27 12.08 -17.20
N GLU A 171 22.32 13.16 -16.44
CA GLU A 171 22.00 14.51 -16.94
C GLU A 171 20.61 14.60 -17.59
N ALA A 172 19.60 13.92 -16.99
CA ALA A 172 18.24 13.82 -17.55
C ALA A 172 17.56 15.18 -17.77
N LEU A 173 18.02 16.25 -17.12
CA LEU A 173 17.45 17.59 -17.27
C LEU A 173 17.99 18.35 -18.48
N ASN A 174 19.08 17.89 -19.12
CA ASN A 174 19.60 18.54 -20.31
C ASN A 174 18.63 18.40 -21.49
N PRO A 175 18.58 19.38 -22.42
CA PRO A 175 17.74 19.26 -23.63
C PRO A 175 18.09 18.03 -24.47
N GLU A 176 19.38 17.73 -24.69
CA GLU A 176 19.87 16.48 -25.25
C GLU A 176 20.17 15.50 -24.11
N LYS A 177 19.34 14.49 -23.94
CA LYS A 177 19.44 13.51 -22.86
C LYS A 177 20.37 12.36 -23.24
N THR A 178 21.00 11.77 -22.25
CA THR A 178 21.87 10.61 -22.41
C THR A 178 21.18 9.36 -21.87
N VAL A 179 21.20 8.27 -22.62
CA VAL A 179 20.91 6.91 -22.17
C VAL A 179 22.22 6.14 -22.12
N GLU A 180 22.57 5.60 -20.97
CA GLU A 180 23.66 4.66 -20.79
C GLU A 180 23.09 3.30 -20.38
N ALA A 181 23.64 2.22 -20.96
CA ALA A 181 23.30 0.86 -20.57
C ALA A 181 24.57 0.07 -20.28
N ASP A 182 24.71 -0.44 -19.07
CA ASP A 182 25.70 -1.48 -18.77
C ASP A 182 25.04 -2.81 -19.14
N ILE A 183 25.60 -3.49 -20.15
CA ILE A 183 25.08 -4.74 -20.68
C ILE A 183 26.07 -5.84 -20.29
N THR A 184 25.60 -6.82 -19.54
CA THR A 184 26.38 -7.96 -19.08
C THR A 184 25.96 -9.20 -19.85
N PHE A 185 26.93 -9.90 -20.45
CA PHE A 185 26.73 -11.21 -21.07
C PHE A 185 27.02 -12.34 -20.09
N SER A 186 26.42 -13.51 -20.32
CA SER A 186 26.68 -14.70 -19.52
C SER A 186 28.15 -15.12 -19.55
N ASP A 187 28.77 -14.97 -20.69
CA ASP A 187 30.15 -15.33 -20.96
C ASP A 187 30.86 -14.22 -21.76
N SER A 188 32.19 -14.26 -21.84
CA SER A 188 32.91 -13.38 -22.75
C SER A 188 32.48 -13.66 -24.20
N ALA A 189 32.07 -12.64 -24.91
CA ALA A 189 31.55 -12.74 -26.27
C ALA A 189 32.24 -11.76 -27.23
N LYS A 190 32.18 -12.05 -28.53
CA LYS A 190 32.64 -11.17 -29.56
C LYS A 190 31.59 -11.12 -30.67
N GLY A 191 31.27 -9.93 -31.15
CA GLY A 191 30.33 -9.77 -32.25
C GLY A 191 29.67 -8.42 -32.27
N SER A 192 28.59 -8.32 -33.04
CA SER A 192 27.79 -7.12 -33.20
C SER A 192 26.58 -7.14 -32.24
N TYR A 193 26.33 -6.04 -31.56
CA TYR A 193 25.10 -5.83 -30.81
C TYR A 193 24.35 -4.60 -31.30
N THR A 194 23.06 -4.62 -31.15
CA THR A 194 22.19 -3.48 -31.48
C THR A 194 21.44 -3.01 -30.21
N VAL A 195 21.41 -1.69 -30.03
CA VAL A 195 20.60 -1.04 -28.98
C VAL A 195 19.57 -0.15 -29.66
N GLU A 196 18.31 -0.31 -29.32
CA GLU A 196 17.18 0.49 -29.81
C GLU A 196 16.45 1.15 -28.62
N LEU A 197 16.23 2.45 -28.72
CA LEU A 197 15.37 3.21 -27.82
C LEU A 197 13.98 3.29 -28.42
N LEU A 198 12.98 2.77 -27.70
CA LEU A 198 11.60 2.66 -28.17
C LEU A 198 10.65 3.53 -27.31
N ASP A 199 9.70 4.18 -27.99
CA ASP A 199 8.50 4.77 -27.38
C ASP A 199 7.29 3.95 -27.86
N GLY A 200 6.81 3.05 -27.02
CA GLY A 200 5.92 1.98 -27.46
C GLY A 200 6.59 1.14 -28.53
N GLU A 201 5.97 1.03 -29.70
CA GLU A 201 6.53 0.31 -30.85
C GLU A 201 7.46 1.18 -31.72
N LYS A 202 7.47 2.51 -31.52
CA LYS A 202 8.25 3.45 -32.33
C LYS A 202 9.71 3.47 -31.91
N CYS A 203 10.61 3.11 -32.82
CA CYS A 203 12.07 3.28 -32.62
C CYS A 203 12.46 4.75 -32.77
N LEU A 204 12.90 5.37 -31.67
CA LEU A 204 13.37 6.76 -31.62
C LEU A 204 14.84 6.86 -32.05
N LYS A 205 15.64 5.90 -31.63
CA LYS A 205 17.09 5.84 -31.94
C LYS A 205 17.59 4.40 -31.95
N LYS A 206 18.48 4.12 -32.86
CA LYS A 206 19.14 2.83 -33.04
C LYS A 206 20.64 3.01 -33.16
N ARG A 207 21.39 2.12 -32.55
CA ARG A 207 22.86 2.04 -32.68
C ARG A 207 23.30 0.59 -32.75
N THR A 208 24.16 0.28 -33.71
CA THR A 208 24.83 -1.01 -33.81
C THR A 208 26.34 -0.79 -33.62
N ALA A 209 27.00 -1.67 -32.88
CA ALA A 209 28.44 -1.61 -32.65
C ALA A 209 29.02 -3.01 -32.44
N GLU A 210 30.30 -3.16 -32.79
CA GLU A 210 31.07 -4.35 -32.46
C GLU A 210 31.62 -4.28 -31.04
N PHE A 211 31.78 -5.44 -30.43
CA PHE A 211 32.38 -5.55 -29.09
C PHE A 211 33.15 -6.86 -28.91
N GLU A 212 34.00 -6.87 -27.89
CA GLU A 212 34.65 -8.06 -27.38
C GLU A 212 34.74 -7.92 -25.86
N GLY A 213 34.26 -8.94 -25.11
CA GLY A 213 34.26 -8.95 -23.63
C GLY A 213 33.00 -9.48 -23.01
N LYS A 214 32.90 -9.41 -21.68
CA LYS A 214 31.74 -9.85 -20.92
C LYS A 214 30.79 -8.70 -20.53
N ILE A 215 31.31 -7.49 -20.37
CA ILE A 215 30.55 -6.30 -20.00
C ILE A 215 30.85 -5.20 -21.00
N ILE A 216 29.82 -4.55 -21.51
CA ILE A 216 29.93 -3.39 -22.37
C ILE A 216 29.09 -2.25 -21.86
N ARG A 217 29.52 -1.03 -22.14
CA ARG A 217 28.75 0.19 -21.87
C ARG A 217 28.31 0.82 -23.18
N ALA A 218 27.02 0.76 -23.43
CA ALA A 218 26.41 1.47 -24.56
C ALA A 218 25.98 2.87 -24.13
N ARG A 219 26.20 3.86 -24.99
CA ARG A 219 25.78 5.25 -24.74
C ARG A 219 25.11 5.83 -25.98
N MET A 220 23.97 6.46 -25.81
CA MET A 220 23.23 7.16 -26.86
C MET A 220 22.77 8.52 -26.36
N LYS A 221 22.79 9.53 -27.23
CA LYS A 221 22.16 10.83 -26.96
C LYS A 221 20.87 10.94 -27.76
N VAL A 222 19.84 11.53 -27.14
CA VAL A 222 18.50 11.65 -27.74
C VAL A 222 17.89 12.99 -27.36
N THR A 223 17.12 13.57 -28.29
CA THR A 223 16.33 14.79 -28.09
C THR A 223 14.85 14.49 -28.28
N GLY A 224 13.96 15.35 -27.80
CA GLY A 224 12.52 15.20 -27.97
C GLY A 224 11.89 14.09 -27.14
N VAL A 225 12.57 13.65 -26.07
CA VAL A 225 12.02 12.68 -25.08
C VAL A 225 11.58 13.42 -23.81
N GLU A 226 10.50 12.92 -23.22
CA GLU A 226 9.90 13.48 -22.02
C GLU A 226 10.51 12.86 -20.75
N LEU A 227 10.41 13.61 -19.64
CA LEU A 227 10.80 13.10 -18.32
C LEU A 227 9.70 12.22 -17.75
N TRP A 228 10.11 11.23 -16.97
CA TRP A 228 9.22 10.53 -16.06
C TRP A 228 8.99 11.39 -14.81
N ASP A 229 7.74 11.62 -14.46
CA ASP A 229 7.34 12.42 -13.30
C ASP A 229 6.11 11.79 -12.62
N ILE A 230 5.82 12.19 -11.39
CA ILE A 230 4.65 11.70 -10.64
C ILE A 230 3.32 12.07 -11.28
N ASP A 231 3.27 13.15 -12.07
CA ASP A 231 2.07 13.65 -12.73
C ASP A 231 2.01 13.23 -14.22
N SER A 232 3.17 12.86 -14.80
CA SER A 232 3.31 12.39 -16.18
C SER A 232 4.36 11.29 -16.28
N PRO A 233 4.02 10.04 -15.92
CA PRO A 233 4.96 8.93 -15.78
C PRO A 233 5.34 8.33 -17.13
N LYS A 234 6.11 9.07 -17.94
CA LYS A 234 6.53 8.64 -19.27
C LYS A 234 7.61 7.56 -19.22
N LEU A 235 7.32 6.43 -19.80
CA LEU A 235 8.21 5.27 -19.89
C LEU A 235 8.68 5.03 -21.32
N TYR A 236 9.91 4.53 -21.44
CA TYR A 236 10.55 4.09 -22.66
C TYR A 236 11.08 2.67 -22.48
N THR A 237 11.35 1.98 -23.60
CA THR A 237 11.98 0.66 -23.61
C THR A 237 13.33 0.72 -24.30
N LEU A 238 14.34 0.16 -23.66
CA LEU A 238 15.63 -0.11 -24.27
C LEU A 238 15.66 -1.58 -24.67
N ARG A 239 15.72 -1.84 -25.98
CA ARG A 239 15.85 -3.16 -26.55
C ARG A 239 17.30 -3.40 -26.98
N ILE A 240 17.89 -4.48 -26.51
CA ILE A 240 19.24 -4.91 -26.88
C ILE A 240 19.14 -6.24 -27.62
N SER A 241 19.79 -6.34 -28.77
CA SER A 241 19.85 -7.57 -29.57
C SER A 241 21.30 -8.03 -29.75
N PHE A 242 21.55 -9.31 -29.53
CA PHE A 242 22.83 -9.99 -29.78
C PHE A 242 22.57 -11.35 -30.42
N GLY A 243 22.91 -11.51 -31.69
CA GLY A 243 22.51 -12.68 -32.45
C GLY A 243 21.00 -12.85 -32.48
N SER A 244 20.51 -14.00 -32.03
CA SER A 244 19.06 -14.25 -31.86
C SER A 244 18.52 -13.88 -30.47
N ASP A 245 19.38 -13.48 -29.54
CA ASP A 245 18.94 -13.09 -28.20
C ASP A 245 18.49 -11.63 -28.17
N VAL A 246 17.34 -11.38 -27.54
CA VAL A 246 16.75 -10.06 -27.36
C VAL A 246 16.40 -9.85 -25.90
N PHE A 247 16.84 -8.72 -25.36
CA PHE A 247 16.56 -8.30 -24.00
C PHE A 247 15.92 -6.92 -23.99
N GLU A 248 14.82 -6.75 -23.29
CA GLU A 248 14.13 -5.47 -23.16
C GLU A 248 14.15 -5.00 -21.72
N ARG A 249 14.35 -3.70 -21.53
CA ARG A 249 14.29 -3.06 -20.23
C ARG A 249 13.50 -1.76 -20.32
N ARG A 250 12.40 -1.68 -19.56
CA ARG A 250 11.60 -0.47 -19.40
C ARG A 250 12.30 0.50 -18.43
N PHE A 251 12.24 1.79 -18.70
CA PHE A 251 12.86 2.83 -17.88
C PHE A 251 12.22 4.20 -18.13
N GLY A 252 12.58 5.21 -17.31
CA GLY A 252 12.16 6.60 -17.49
C GLY A 252 13.32 7.57 -17.31
N PHE A 253 13.30 8.68 -18.04
CA PHE A 253 14.27 9.78 -17.84
C PHE A 253 13.87 10.61 -16.63
N ARG A 254 14.68 10.64 -15.59
CA ARG A 254 14.43 11.45 -14.41
C ARG A 254 15.72 11.79 -13.65
N GLU A 255 15.63 12.85 -12.84
CA GLU A 255 16.58 13.15 -11.76
C GLU A 255 15.81 13.15 -10.43
N ALA A 256 16.22 12.32 -9.47
CA ALA A 256 15.61 12.25 -8.15
C ALA A 256 16.70 12.34 -7.09
N LYS A 257 16.55 13.28 -6.12
CA LYS A 257 17.59 13.53 -5.13
C LYS A 257 17.02 14.01 -3.79
N PHE A 258 17.40 13.34 -2.72
CA PHE A 258 17.21 13.86 -1.36
C PHE A 258 18.29 14.89 -1.05
N THR A 259 17.86 16.04 -0.56
CA THR A 259 18.72 17.15 -0.21
C THR A 259 18.48 17.59 1.23
N ARG A 260 19.36 18.44 1.76
CA ARG A 260 19.18 19.06 3.08
C ARG A 260 17.88 19.85 3.23
N THR A 261 17.26 20.23 2.14
CA THR A 261 16.06 21.09 2.12
C THR A 261 14.83 20.36 1.59
N GLY A 262 14.88 19.03 1.47
CA GLY A 262 13.79 18.18 1.03
C GLY A 262 14.13 17.37 -0.20
N PHE A 263 13.13 16.66 -0.73
CA PHE A 263 13.26 15.83 -1.92
C PHE A 263 13.04 16.65 -3.19
N MET A 264 13.88 16.39 -4.21
CA MET A 264 13.82 17.01 -5.52
C MET A 264 13.54 15.95 -6.58
N LEU A 265 12.56 16.20 -7.44
CA LEU A 265 12.31 15.40 -8.64
C LEU A 265 12.34 16.34 -9.85
N ASN A 266 13.21 16.04 -10.81
CA ASN A 266 13.36 16.84 -12.04
C ASN A 266 13.59 18.33 -11.77
N GLY A 267 14.42 18.66 -10.76
CA GLY A 267 14.71 20.04 -10.34
C GLY A 267 13.57 20.71 -9.54
N ARG A 268 12.42 20.06 -9.37
CA ARG A 268 11.26 20.56 -8.63
C ARG A 268 11.24 19.96 -7.22
N LYS A 269 10.99 20.77 -6.21
CA LYS A 269 10.83 20.30 -4.84
C LYS A 269 9.47 19.65 -4.64
N ILE A 270 9.44 18.43 -4.11
CA ILE A 270 8.24 17.68 -3.82
C ILE A 270 8.22 17.28 -2.35
N LYS A 271 7.08 17.45 -1.70
CA LYS A 271 6.82 16.88 -0.38
C LYS A 271 6.31 15.45 -0.57
N LEU A 272 7.01 14.49 0.00
CA LEU A 272 6.61 13.10 -0.04
C LEU A 272 5.49 12.85 0.97
N VAL A 273 4.35 12.41 0.47
CA VAL A 273 3.15 12.06 1.24
C VAL A 273 2.81 10.61 0.92
N GLY A 274 2.89 9.73 1.91
CA GLY A 274 2.74 8.32 1.63
C GLY A 274 2.44 7.45 2.84
N LEU A 275 2.38 6.17 2.57
CA LEU A 275 2.10 5.12 3.54
C LEU A 275 3.09 3.98 3.39
N ASN A 276 3.29 3.22 4.47
CA ASN A 276 4.02 1.95 4.43
C ASN A 276 3.07 0.85 3.96
N ARG A 277 3.57 -0.09 3.16
CA ARG A 277 2.79 -1.20 2.63
C ARG A 277 3.36 -2.54 3.07
N HIS A 278 2.53 -3.35 3.78
CA HIS A 278 2.67 -4.79 3.82
C HIS A 278 1.90 -5.41 2.65
N GLN A 279 2.50 -6.43 1.99
CA GLN A 279 1.90 -7.09 0.82
C GLN A 279 0.93 -8.23 1.17
N SER A 280 0.57 -8.39 2.44
CA SER A 280 -0.31 -9.48 2.89
C SER A 280 -1.79 -9.16 2.67
N TYR A 281 -2.57 -10.23 2.47
CA TYR A 281 -4.02 -10.22 2.25
C TYR A 281 -4.70 -11.20 3.20
N PRO A 282 -5.97 -10.99 3.55
CA PRO A 282 -6.73 -11.94 4.37
C PRO A 282 -6.73 -13.34 3.76
N TYR A 283 -6.66 -14.34 4.61
CA TYR A 283 -6.69 -15.78 4.31
C TYR A 283 -5.45 -16.33 3.61
N VAL A 284 -4.95 -15.69 2.57
CA VAL A 284 -3.91 -16.20 1.67
C VAL A 284 -2.52 -15.58 1.90
N GLY A 285 -2.39 -14.69 2.88
CA GLY A 285 -1.11 -14.03 3.17
C GLY A 285 -0.55 -13.28 1.96
N ASN A 286 0.67 -13.61 1.54
CA ASN A 286 1.35 -12.94 0.42
C ASN A 286 0.95 -13.50 -0.96
N ALA A 287 0.16 -14.59 -1.02
CA ALA A 287 -0.13 -15.32 -2.25
C ALA A 287 -1.26 -14.69 -3.07
N MET A 288 -0.97 -13.56 -3.70
CA MET A 288 -1.90 -12.84 -4.59
C MET A 288 -1.25 -12.51 -5.93
N PRO A 289 -1.99 -12.64 -7.05
CA PRO A 289 -1.48 -12.44 -8.39
C PRO A 289 -1.28 -10.95 -8.74
N ALA A 290 -0.79 -10.71 -9.95
CA ALA A 290 -0.46 -9.39 -10.48
C ALA A 290 -1.57 -8.34 -10.33
N SER A 291 -2.83 -8.72 -10.56
CA SER A 291 -3.98 -7.80 -10.47
C SER A 291 -4.15 -7.20 -9.06
N ALA A 292 -4.04 -8.03 -8.01
CA ALA A 292 -4.12 -7.56 -6.63
C ALA A 292 -2.95 -6.64 -6.26
N GLN A 293 -1.73 -6.96 -6.74
CA GLN A 293 -0.55 -6.15 -6.51
C GLN A 293 -0.68 -4.76 -7.17
N LYS A 294 -1.16 -4.71 -8.41
CA LYS A 294 -1.43 -3.47 -9.14
C LYS A 294 -2.54 -2.65 -8.49
N ALA A 295 -3.60 -3.32 -8.01
CA ALA A 295 -4.70 -2.66 -7.32
C ALA A 295 -4.27 -1.92 -6.04
N ASP A 296 -3.29 -2.43 -5.29
CA ASP A 296 -2.73 -1.73 -4.12
C ASP A 296 -1.98 -0.44 -4.53
N ALA A 297 -1.24 -0.44 -5.65
CA ALA A 297 -0.61 0.76 -6.19
C ALA A 297 -1.65 1.79 -6.64
N ASP A 298 -2.71 1.35 -7.33
CA ASP A 298 -3.83 2.19 -7.73
C ASP A 298 -4.58 2.77 -6.52
N LEU A 299 -4.80 1.99 -5.48
CA LEU A 299 -5.38 2.44 -4.21
C LEU A 299 -4.56 3.57 -3.59
N LEU A 300 -3.24 3.40 -3.47
CA LEU A 300 -2.35 4.42 -2.92
C LEU A 300 -2.41 5.72 -3.73
N LYS A 301 -2.32 5.64 -5.05
CA LYS A 301 -2.27 6.80 -5.94
C LYS A 301 -3.61 7.48 -6.11
N TYR A 302 -4.64 6.72 -6.52
CA TYR A 302 -5.89 7.28 -7.03
C TYR A 302 -6.99 7.35 -5.98
N ARG A 303 -6.94 6.55 -4.91
CA ARG A 303 -7.95 6.61 -3.85
C ARG A 303 -7.43 7.32 -2.59
N LEU A 304 -6.15 7.13 -2.26
CA LEU A 304 -5.52 7.73 -1.08
C LEU A 304 -4.72 9.01 -1.40
N GLY A 305 -4.51 9.36 -2.67
CA GLY A 305 -3.82 10.58 -3.08
C GLY A 305 -2.32 10.61 -2.72
N CYS A 306 -1.72 9.47 -2.46
CA CYS A 306 -0.29 9.37 -2.15
C CYS A 306 0.59 9.58 -3.39
N ASN A 307 1.76 10.20 -3.18
CA ASN A 307 2.81 10.29 -4.20
C ASN A 307 4.03 9.43 -3.87
N PHE A 308 4.02 8.75 -2.72
CA PHE A 308 5.13 7.98 -2.20
C PHE A 308 4.64 6.73 -1.43
N VAL A 309 5.41 5.65 -1.49
CA VAL A 309 5.18 4.43 -0.69
C VAL A 309 6.52 3.86 -0.23
N ARG A 310 6.56 3.31 0.99
CA ARG A 310 7.65 2.45 1.45
C ARG A 310 7.16 1.01 1.50
N THR A 311 7.89 0.11 0.85
CA THR A 311 7.60 -1.33 0.88
C THR A 311 8.21 -1.91 2.15
N ALA A 312 7.43 -1.97 3.21
CA ALA A 312 7.86 -2.41 4.53
C ALA A 312 7.59 -3.91 4.72
N HIS A 313 8.57 -4.72 5.06
CA HIS A 313 10.00 -4.42 5.25
C HIS A 313 10.80 -5.35 4.34
N TYR A 314 10.54 -5.34 3.05
CA TYR A 314 11.09 -6.27 2.05
C TYR A 314 10.78 -5.78 0.62
N PRO A 315 11.45 -6.32 -0.40
CA PRO A 315 11.13 -6.02 -1.80
C PRO A 315 9.77 -6.62 -2.19
N ASP A 316 8.87 -5.75 -2.65
CA ASP A 316 7.52 -6.14 -3.10
C ASP A 316 7.53 -6.88 -4.45
N SER A 317 6.36 -7.38 -4.86
CA SER A 317 6.15 -7.95 -6.18
C SER A 317 6.56 -6.99 -7.29
N VAL A 318 7.21 -7.49 -8.34
CA VAL A 318 7.57 -6.70 -9.52
C VAL A 318 6.33 -6.06 -10.17
N HIS A 319 5.17 -6.70 -10.10
CA HIS A 319 3.92 -6.16 -10.64
C HIS A 319 3.45 -4.91 -9.90
N PHE A 320 3.72 -4.81 -8.58
CA PHE A 320 3.48 -3.60 -7.81
C PHE A 320 4.43 -2.47 -8.25
N ILE A 321 5.73 -2.78 -8.38
CA ILE A 321 6.75 -1.81 -8.78
C ILE A 321 6.53 -1.33 -10.23
N ASP A 322 6.23 -2.24 -11.15
CA ASP A 322 5.85 -1.91 -12.53
C ASP A 322 4.65 -0.96 -12.59
N ARG A 323 3.64 -1.22 -11.74
CA ARG A 323 2.49 -0.33 -11.68
C ARG A 323 2.84 1.03 -11.10
N CYS A 324 3.72 1.10 -10.10
CA CYS A 324 4.24 2.37 -9.58
C CYS A 324 4.97 3.18 -10.65
N ASP A 325 5.74 2.53 -11.53
CA ASP A 325 6.35 3.18 -12.70
C ASP A 325 5.30 3.77 -13.65
N GLU A 326 4.23 3.01 -13.92
CA GLU A 326 3.17 3.39 -14.87
C GLU A 326 2.31 4.55 -14.37
N ILE A 327 2.12 4.68 -13.06
CA ILE A 327 1.21 5.68 -12.48
C ILE A 327 1.92 6.84 -11.77
N GLY A 328 3.25 6.83 -11.72
CA GLY A 328 4.02 7.90 -11.06
C GLY A 328 3.91 7.85 -9.54
N LEU A 329 4.04 6.68 -8.93
CA LEU A 329 4.11 6.51 -7.49
C LEU A 329 5.55 6.23 -7.07
N LEU A 330 6.17 7.15 -6.32
CA LEU A 330 7.55 7.01 -5.86
C LEU A 330 7.69 5.91 -4.81
N VAL A 331 8.80 5.17 -4.85
CA VAL A 331 9.00 3.99 -3.99
C VAL A 331 10.32 4.10 -3.21
N PHE A 332 10.25 3.78 -1.94
CA PHE A 332 11.37 3.39 -1.09
C PHE A 332 11.25 1.89 -0.81
N THR A 333 12.17 1.10 -1.35
CA THR A 333 12.24 -0.35 -1.12
C THR A 333 13.43 -0.70 -0.26
N GLU A 334 13.30 -1.73 0.57
CA GLU A 334 14.34 -2.09 1.54
C GLU A 334 14.59 -3.60 1.60
N MET A 335 15.76 -3.97 2.14
CA MET A 335 16.16 -5.35 2.35
C MET A 335 15.26 -6.04 3.37
N PRO A 336 14.95 -7.34 3.21
CA PRO A 336 14.15 -8.09 4.17
C PRO A 336 14.80 -8.12 5.55
N SER A 337 14.19 -7.46 6.56
CA SER A 337 14.73 -7.43 7.92
C SER A 337 13.83 -6.67 8.90
N TRP A 338 13.88 -7.03 10.19
CA TRP A 338 13.17 -6.32 11.24
C TRP A 338 13.86 -6.51 12.59
N GLN A 339 14.32 -5.39 13.19
CA GLN A 339 15.00 -5.23 14.49
C GLN A 339 16.21 -6.14 14.76
N TYR A 340 16.10 -7.43 14.55
CA TYR A 340 17.16 -8.38 14.82
C TYR A 340 18.34 -8.22 13.85
N LEU A 341 19.54 -8.14 14.41
CA LEU A 341 20.79 -8.12 13.66
C LEU A 341 21.57 -9.38 13.99
N GLY A 342 21.48 -10.39 13.15
CA GLY A 342 22.20 -11.65 13.29
C GLY A 342 23.69 -11.53 13.00
N GLU A 343 24.37 -12.66 13.05
CA GLU A 343 25.81 -12.81 12.76
C GLU A 343 26.05 -13.93 11.74
N GLY A 344 27.28 -14.02 11.23
CA GLY A 344 27.70 -15.08 10.32
C GLY A 344 26.84 -15.17 9.08
N GLU A 345 26.31 -16.36 8.79
CA GLU A 345 25.48 -16.65 7.61
C GLU A 345 24.28 -15.71 7.46
N TRP A 346 23.67 -15.31 8.57
CA TRP A 346 22.54 -14.35 8.55
C TRP A 346 22.93 -13.04 7.84
N ARG A 347 24.13 -12.49 8.16
CA ARG A 347 24.65 -11.26 7.52
C ARG A 347 25.00 -11.48 6.06
N ASP A 348 25.53 -12.65 5.71
CA ASP A 348 25.86 -13.00 4.33
C ASP A 348 24.59 -13.09 3.48
N VAL A 349 23.55 -13.77 3.96
CA VAL A 349 22.23 -13.83 3.31
C VAL A 349 21.63 -12.43 3.16
N CYS A 350 21.70 -11.61 4.21
CA CYS A 350 21.18 -10.25 4.18
C CYS A 350 21.90 -9.38 3.14
N LEU A 351 23.22 -9.52 3.01
CA LEU A 351 24.02 -8.82 1.99
C LEU A 351 23.65 -9.26 0.57
N GLU A 352 23.45 -10.57 0.36
CA GLU A 352 22.99 -11.09 -0.94
C GLU A 352 21.57 -10.60 -1.28
N ASN A 353 20.69 -10.48 -0.28
CA ASN A 353 19.35 -9.90 -0.46
C ASN A 353 19.41 -8.44 -0.90
N VAL A 354 20.31 -7.62 -0.33
CA VAL A 354 20.54 -6.24 -0.83
C VAL A 354 20.96 -6.25 -2.28
N LYS A 355 21.89 -7.12 -2.67
CA LYS A 355 22.36 -7.22 -4.06
C LYS A 355 21.25 -7.67 -5.00
N ALA A 356 20.47 -8.68 -4.61
CA ALA A 356 19.34 -9.19 -5.40
C ALA A 356 18.26 -8.13 -5.60
N MET A 357 17.87 -7.41 -4.53
CA MET A 357 16.93 -6.29 -4.58
C MET A 357 17.39 -5.22 -5.56
N VAL A 358 18.59 -4.70 -5.40
CA VAL A 358 19.12 -3.63 -6.25
C VAL A 358 19.24 -4.08 -7.69
N LYS A 359 19.80 -5.28 -7.95
CA LYS A 359 19.95 -5.82 -9.31
C LYS A 359 18.62 -6.00 -10.00
N ARG A 360 17.59 -6.49 -9.30
CA ARG A 360 16.25 -6.66 -9.86
C ARG A 360 15.63 -5.31 -10.28
N ASP A 361 15.73 -4.30 -9.42
CA ASP A 361 14.85 -3.14 -9.48
C ASP A 361 15.52 -1.84 -9.95
N ARG A 362 16.84 -1.80 -10.17
CA ARG A 362 17.62 -0.57 -10.45
C ARG A 362 17.27 0.17 -11.74
N SER A 363 16.48 -0.43 -12.65
CA SER A 363 16.00 0.26 -13.85
C SER A 363 14.61 0.90 -13.70
N HIS A 364 13.90 0.66 -12.58
CA HIS A 364 12.59 1.25 -12.30
C HIS A 364 12.71 2.72 -11.92
N PRO A 365 12.10 3.67 -12.67
CA PRO A 365 12.18 5.10 -12.35
C PRO A 365 11.44 5.48 -11.07
N CYS A 366 10.43 4.72 -10.64
CA CYS A 366 9.67 4.98 -9.42
C CYS A 366 10.53 4.81 -8.15
N ILE A 367 11.54 3.92 -8.16
CA ILE A 367 12.40 3.71 -6.99
C ILE A 367 13.37 4.87 -6.84
N VAL A 368 13.33 5.54 -5.69
CA VAL A 368 14.13 6.73 -5.40
C VAL A 368 15.08 6.57 -4.22
N LEU A 369 14.93 5.48 -3.45
CA LEU A 369 15.75 5.22 -2.28
C LEU A 369 15.92 3.70 -2.07
N TRP A 370 17.14 3.26 -1.73
CA TRP A 370 17.46 1.88 -1.34
C TRP A 370 17.57 1.77 0.19
N GLY A 371 16.77 0.92 0.81
CA GLY A 371 16.89 0.56 2.22
C GLY A 371 17.94 -0.52 2.43
N VAL A 372 19.06 -0.14 3.03
CA VAL A 372 20.25 -1.03 3.16
C VAL A 372 20.64 -1.28 4.61
N ARG A 373 19.75 -0.97 5.55
CA ARG A 373 19.90 -1.19 6.98
C ARG A 373 18.72 -1.99 7.50
N VAL A 374 18.94 -2.82 8.50
CA VAL A 374 17.88 -3.53 9.24
C VAL A 374 16.90 -2.52 9.80
N ASN A 375 15.61 -2.67 9.47
CA ASN A 375 14.58 -1.79 10.02
C ASN A 375 14.62 -1.79 11.54
N GLU A 376 14.78 -0.60 12.15
CA GLU A 376 14.87 -0.40 13.60
C GLU A 376 16.01 -1.20 14.30
N GLY A 377 16.94 -1.72 13.53
CA GLY A 377 18.11 -2.43 14.06
C GLY A 377 19.12 -1.48 14.70
N GLY A 378 19.85 -1.97 15.70
CA GLY A 378 20.94 -1.25 16.37
C GLY A 378 22.06 -0.86 15.39
N ASP A 379 22.96 0.02 15.83
CA ASP A 379 24.12 0.41 15.05
C ASP A 379 25.11 -0.75 14.88
N CYS A 380 25.57 -0.95 13.65
CA CYS A 380 26.61 -1.91 13.28
C CYS A 380 27.37 -1.40 12.05
N ASP A 381 28.33 -0.50 12.30
CA ASP A 381 29.02 0.26 11.24
C ASP A 381 29.69 -0.66 10.22
N GLU A 382 30.35 -1.73 10.67
CA GLU A 382 31.00 -2.69 9.77
C GLU A 382 30.02 -3.33 8.78
N PHE A 383 28.88 -3.77 9.26
CA PHE A 383 27.89 -4.44 8.42
C PHE A 383 27.19 -3.46 7.49
N TYR A 384 26.73 -2.31 8.02
CA TYR A 384 26.03 -1.32 7.19
C TYR A 384 26.95 -0.61 6.20
N ALA A 385 28.25 -0.48 6.46
CA ALA A 385 29.21 -0.06 5.46
C ALA A 385 29.27 -1.03 4.27
N LYS A 386 29.20 -2.36 4.53
CA LYS A 386 29.19 -3.38 3.47
C LYS A 386 27.90 -3.34 2.65
N THR A 387 26.72 -3.27 3.29
CA THR A 387 25.44 -3.23 2.58
C THR A 387 25.30 -1.95 1.75
N ASN A 388 25.71 -0.80 2.30
CA ASN A 388 25.73 0.47 1.61
C ASN A 388 26.66 0.45 0.38
N ALA A 389 27.88 -0.04 0.55
CA ALA A 389 28.86 -0.18 -0.54
C ALA A 389 28.35 -1.12 -1.65
N ALA A 390 27.71 -2.23 -1.28
CA ALA A 390 27.12 -3.16 -2.25
C ALA A 390 26.02 -2.54 -3.08
N ALA A 391 25.13 -1.75 -2.46
CA ALA A 391 24.08 -1.04 -3.17
C ALA A 391 24.65 -0.02 -4.17
N HIS A 392 25.59 0.83 -3.74
CA HIS A 392 26.25 1.81 -4.59
C HIS A 392 27.08 1.19 -5.73
N ALA A 393 27.71 0.03 -5.49
CA ALA A 393 28.43 -0.68 -6.54
C ALA A 393 27.52 -1.18 -7.66
N LEU A 394 26.28 -1.54 -7.33
CA LEU A 394 25.28 -2.01 -8.28
C LEU A 394 24.45 -0.87 -8.89
N ASP A 395 24.23 0.20 -8.14
CA ASP A 395 23.48 1.37 -8.58
C ASP A 395 24.05 2.67 -8.01
N PRO A 396 24.99 3.32 -8.70
CA PRO A 396 25.54 4.61 -8.26
C PRO A 396 24.60 5.79 -8.52
N THR A 397 23.41 5.58 -9.07
CA THR A 397 22.48 6.65 -9.49
C THR A 397 21.45 7.02 -8.43
N ARG A 398 21.25 6.16 -7.42
CA ARG A 398 20.29 6.38 -6.33
C ARG A 398 20.99 6.46 -5.00
N GLN A 399 20.36 7.22 -4.11
CA GLN A 399 20.77 7.34 -2.73
C GLN A 399 20.30 6.14 -1.91
N THR A 400 20.98 5.90 -0.79
CA THR A 400 20.68 4.87 0.18
C THR A 400 20.10 5.47 1.45
N GLY A 401 19.28 4.70 2.16
CA GLY A 401 18.73 4.99 3.48
C GLY A 401 18.71 3.76 4.35
N GLY A 402 18.34 3.92 5.60
CA GLY A 402 18.22 2.81 6.53
C GLY A 402 17.44 3.24 7.77
N VAL A 403 16.34 2.55 8.04
CA VAL A 403 15.33 2.98 8.99
C VAL A 403 15.76 2.77 10.44
N ARG A 404 15.65 3.82 11.23
CA ARG A 404 16.04 3.91 12.64
C ARG A 404 14.85 4.32 13.50
N ASN A 405 14.86 3.92 14.77
CA ASN A 405 13.92 4.39 15.79
C ASN A 405 14.63 5.11 16.96
N PHE A 406 15.96 5.24 16.93
CA PHE A 406 16.73 6.00 17.91
C PHE A 406 17.34 7.24 17.27
N PRO A 407 17.12 8.45 17.85
CA PRO A 407 17.80 9.67 17.42
C PRO A 407 19.33 9.55 17.56
N ARG A 408 20.06 10.15 16.63
CA ARG A 408 21.53 10.19 16.62
C ARG A 408 22.20 8.84 16.38
N SER A 409 21.48 7.83 15.93
CA SER A 409 22.05 6.61 15.39
C SER A 409 23.01 6.92 14.22
N HIS A 410 24.07 6.13 14.05
CA HIS A 410 25.11 6.40 13.07
C HIS A 410 24.57 6.42 11.63
N LEU A 411 25.08 7.35 10.82
CA LEU A 411 24.69 7.50 9.41
C LEU A 411 25.84 7.05 8.51
N LEU A 412 25.65 5.96 7.82
CA LEU A 412 26.55 5.45 6.78
C LEU A 412 25.95 5.55 5.40
N GLU A 413 24.64 5.71 5.33
CA GLU A 413 23.84 5.90 4.14
C GLU A 413 23.78 7.39 3.75
N ASP A 414 23.19 7.70 2.60
CA ASP A 414 23.10 9.08 2.11
C ASP A 414 21.97 9.90 2.77
N VAL A 415 20.87 9.22 3.16
CA VAL A 415 19.66 9.83 3.71
C VAL A 415 19.38 9.27 5.09
N TYR A 416 19.23 10.14 6.07
CA TYR A 416 18.77 9.75 7.39
C TYR A 416 17.27 9.48 7.37
N THR A 417 16.89 8.23 7.54
CA THR A 417 15.50 7.79 7.59
C THR A 417 15.15 7.34 9.01
N PHE A 418 13.99 7.77 9.51
CA PHE A 418 13.67 7.64 10.93
C PHE A 418 12.18 7.39 11.17
N ASN A 419 11.88 6.40 12.02
CA ASN A 419 10.55 6.13 12.53
C ASN A 419 10.27 7.06 13.72
N ASP A 420 9.37 8.02 13.53
CA ASP A 420 9.04 9.03 14.53
C ASP A 420 7.70 8.72 15.20
N PHE A 421 7.77 7.95 16.27
CA PHE A 421 6.62 7.62 17.11
C PHE A 421 6.46 8.55 18.31
N SER A 422 7.05 9.75 18.28
CA SER A 422 6.94 10.73 19.38
C SER A 422 5.53 11.31 19.53
N HIS A 423 4.70 11.22 18.48
CA HIS A 423 3.35 11.78 18.50
C HIS A 423 2.42 11.05 19.47
N SER A 424 2.14 11.68 20.63
CA SER A 424 1.19 11.19 21.63
C SER A 424 -0.25 11.72 21.44
N GLY A 425 -0.48 12.51 20.40
CA GLY A 425 -1.75 13.14 20.07
C GLY A 425 -1.94 14.55 20.63
N SER A 426 -1.05 15.05 21.49
CA SER A 426 -1.18 16.35 22.11
C SER A 426 -0.13 17.36 21.65
N PHE A 427 1.03 17.36 22.26
CA PHE A 427 2.03 18.42 22.11
C PHE A 427 3.04 18.13 21.00
N ILE A 428 3.74 16.98 21.07
CA ILE A 428 4.75 16.62 20.08
C ILE A 428 4.08 16.05 18.84
N LYS A 429 4.38 16.59 17.66
CA LYS A 429 3.85 16.12 16.37
C LYS A 429 4.90 15.32 15.61
N LEU A 430 6.11 15.84 15.53
CA LEU A 430 7.34 15.22 15.01
C LEU A 430 8.51 15.79 15.78
N LEU A 431 9.55 14.99 15.99
CA LEU A 431 10.80 15.47 16.55
C LEU A 431 11.49 16.43 15.57
N PRO A 432 12.06 17.53 16.07
CA PRO A 432 12.87 18.41 15.24
C PRO A 432 14.06 17.67 14.60
N SER A 433 14.26 17.80 13.29
CA SER A 433 15.32 17.08 12.56
C SER A 433 16.72 17.32 13.12
N PHE A 434 16.99 18.50 13.72
CA PHE A 434 18.28 18.80 14.34
C PHE A 434 18.53 17.96 15.60
N ILE A 435 17.49 17.50 16.28
CA ILE A 435 17.59 16.55 17.41
C ILE A 435 17.84 15.15 16.87
N VAL A 436 17.09 14.73 15.86
CA VAL A 436 17.12 13.37 15.32
C VAL A 436 18.43 13.09 14.57
N CYS A 437 18.78 13.91 13.61
CA CYS A 437 19.89 13.65 12.68
C CYS A 437 20.91 14.79 12.53
N GLY A 438 20.73 15.89 13.26
CA GLY A 438 21.55 17.08 13.07
C GLY A 438 21.08 17.97 11.92
N ILE A 439 21.99 18.83 11.44
CA ILE A 439 21.65 19.85 10.42
C ILE A 439 22.19 19.52 9.03
N THR A 440 22.97 18.45 8.89
CA THR A 440 23.72 18.17 7.66
C THR A 440 23.00 17.21 6.72
N PRO A 441 22.50 16.03 7.17
CA PRO A 441 21.97 15.03 6.24
C PRO A 441 20.60 15.41 5.68
N PRO A 442 20.24 14.91 4.49
CA PRO A 442 18.86 14.79 4.07
C PRO A 442 18.06 13.96 5.08
N TYR A 443 16.76 14.27 5.26
CA TYR A 443 15.95 13.62 6.29
C TYR A 443 14.56 13.25 5.79
N LEU A 444 14.15 12.00 6.07
CA LEU A 444 12.83 11.47 5.76
C LEU A 444 12.25 10.80 7.02
N VAL A 445 11.00 11.10 7.35
CA VAL A 445 10.22 10.35 8.35
C VAL A 445 9.59 9.14 7.67
N THR A 446 9.99 7.94 8.09
CA THR A 446 9.62 6.69 7.43
C THR A 446 8.43 5.99 8.06
N GLU A 447 8.14 6.26 9.32
CA GLU A 447 6.93 5.81 10.00
C GLU A 447 6.46 6.84 11.01
N HIS A 448 5.14 6.92 11.19
CA HIS A 448 4.49 7.67 12.25
C HIS A 448 3.09 7.11 12.55
N ASN A 449 2.53 7.42 13.68
CA ASN A 449 1.23 6.97 14.19
C ASN A 449 1.21 5.47 14.54
N GLY A 450 0.68 4.61 13.70
CA GLY A 450 0.66 3.14 13.87
C GLY A 450 0.17 2.68 15.24
N HIS A 451 1.04 1.94 15.91
CA HIS A 451 0.78 1.42 17.26
C HIS A 451 0.54 2.49 18.36
N MET A 452 0.87 3.76 18.08
CA MET A 452 0.56 4.85 19.01
C MET A 452 -0.92 5.13 19.16
N TYR A 453 -1.75 4.73 18.21
CA TYR A 453 -3.20 4.88 18.27
C TYR A 453 -3.92 3.86 17.36
N PRO A 454 -3.88 2.56 17.70
CA PRO A 454 -4.57 1.52 16.94
C PRO A 454 -6.07 1.85 16.85
N THR A 455 -6.64 1.70 15.66
CA THR A 455 -8.04 2.08 15.42
C THR A 455 -8.75 1.09 14.54
N LYS A 456 -9.86 0.55 15.04
CA LYS A 456 -10.73 -0.39 14.34
C LYS A 456 -11.84 0.36 13.59
N SER A 457 -12.32 -0.21 12.50
CA SER A 457 -13.42 0.39 11.73
C SER A 457 -14.71 0.52 12.55
N PHE A 458 -14.88 -0.32 13.56
CA PHE A 458 -16.04 -0.35 14.45
C PHE A 458 -15.83 0.34 15.81
N ASP A 459 -14.71 1.04 16.02
CA ASP A 459 -14.51 1.89 17.18
C ASP A 459 -15.49 3.05 17.16
N ARG A 460 -15.75 3.62 18.35
CA ARG A 460 -16.57 4.83 18.49
C ARG A 460 -16.01 5.98 17.65
N GLU A 461 -16.88 6.87 17.20
CA GLU A 461 -16.51 7.98 16.32
C GLU A 461 -15.39 8.85 16.90
N GLU A 462 -15.31 9.06 18.20
CA GLU A 462 -14.25 9.83 18.84
C GLU A 462 -12.87 9.22 18.59
N ILE A 463 -12.77 7.88 18.66
CA ILE A 463 -11.50 7.16 18.41
C ILE A 463 -11.15 7.25 16.93
N ARG A 464 -12.10 6.98 16.03
CA ARG A 464 -11.90 7.06 14.57
C ARG A 464 -11.54 8.48 14.13
N ARG A 465 -12.19 9.49 14.71
CA ARG A 465 -11.89 10.91 14.49
C ARG A 465 -10.50 11.29 14.97
N GLU A 466 -10.13 10.93 16.20
CA GLU A 466 -8.80 11.23 16.73
C GLU A 466 -7.70 10.54 15.92
N HIS A 467 -7.90 9.30 15.46
CA HIS A 467 -6.99 8.63 14.55
C HIS A 467 -6.70 9.49 13.31
N ALA A 468 -7.74 9.95 12.62
CA ALA A 468 -7.59 10.81 11.45
C ALA A 468 -6.90 12.14 11.79
N VAL A 469 -7.31 12.79 12.87
CA VAL A 469 -6.72 14.07 13.31
C VAL A 469 -5.25 13.93 13.67
N ARG A 470 -4.82 12.81 14.25
CA ARG A 470 -3.40 12.53 14.53
C ARG A 470 -2.57 12.46 13.24
N HIS A 471 -3.05 11.75 12.22
CA HIS A 471 -2.41 11.74 10.91
C HIS A 471 -2.33 13.16 10.31
N ALA A 472 -3.41 13.93 10.37
CA ALA A 472 -3.43 15.31 9.89
C ALA A 472 -2.42 16.21 10.62
N ARG A 473 -2.28 16.08 11.93
CA ARG A 473 -1.31 16.84 12.74
C ARG A 473 0.14 16.54 12.35
N VAL A 474 0.46 15.26 12.14
CA VAL A 474 1.82 14.85 11.72
C VAL A 474 2.12 15.33 10.31
N GLN A 475 1.19 15.14 9.37
CA GLN A 475 1.36 15.65 8.00
C GLN A 475 1.51 17.19 7.99
N ASN A 476 0.70 17.91 8.77
CA ASN A 476 0.86 19.37 8.92
C ASN A 476 2.25 19.77 9.43
N ALA A 477 2.82 19.05 10.39
CA ALA A 477 4.16 19.30 10.89
C ALA A 477 5.23 19.00 9.82
N ALA A 478 5.05 17.92 9.05
CA ALA A 478 5.96 17.56 7.95
C ALA A 478 5.93 18.62 6.83
N PHE A 479 4.75 19.08 6.43
CA PHE A 479 4.61 20.15 5.43
C PHE A 479 5.24 21.46 5.90
N GLY A 480 5.13 21.80 7.18
CA GLY A 480 5.72 23.00 7.76
C GLY A 480 7.26 22.99 7.84
N SER A 481 7.89 21.84 7.71
CA SER A 481 9.35 21.73 7.77
C SER A 481 9.99 21.73 6.38
N LYS A 482 10.88 22.68 6.13
CA LYS A 482 11.68 22.67 4.89
C LYS A 482 12.73 21.55 4.86
N ARG A 483 13.09 21.00 6.01
CA ARG A 483 14.13 19.97 6.13
C ARG A 483 13.61 18.54 6.03
N ILE A 484 12.34 18.32 6.33
CA ILE A 484 11.71 16.99 6.23
C ILE A 484 11.28 16.77 4.78
N SER A 485 11.85 15.77 4.11
CA SER A 485 11.52 15.42 2.72
C SER A 485 10.06 14.99 2.59
N GLY A 486 9.54 14.30 3.61
CA GLY A 486 8.17 13.85 3.71
C GLY A 486 7.94 13.04 4.98
N ALA A 487 6.72 12.57 5.17
CA ALA A 487 6.35 11.67 6.25
C ALA A 487 5.43 10.55 5.75
N THR A 488 5.81 9.32 6.07
CA THR A 488 5.11 8.10 5.64
C THR A 488 4.38 7.49 6.83
N GLY A 489 3.05 7.36 6.74
CA GLY A 489 2.23 6.81 7.83
C GLY A 489 2.38 5.30 7.97
N TRP A 490 2.40 4.80 9.17
CA TRP A 490 2.24 3.39 9.48
C TRP A 490 0.75 3.10 9.73
N CYS A 491 0.03 2.39 8.86
CA CYS A 491 0.45 1.92 7.53
C CYS A 491 -0.75 2.00 6.55
N MET A 492 -0.62 1.45 5.34
CA MET A 492 -1.69 1.45 4.34
C MET A 492 -2.89 0.63 4.79
N ALA A 493 -2.66 -0.61 5.21
CA ALA A 493 -3.70 -1.55 5.59
C ALA A 493 -3.38 -2.24 6.92
N ASP A 494 -4.41 -2.60 7.68
CA ASP A 494 -4.27 -3.52 8.80
C ASP A 494 -3.65 -4.84 8.32
N TYR A 495 -2.96 -5.54 9.20
CA TYR A 495 -2.26 -6.77 8.86
C TYR A 495 -2.25 -7.77 10.02
N ASN A 496 -2.09 -9.05 9.69
CA ASN A 496 -1.95 -10.09 10.70
C ASN A 496 -0.57 -10.04 11.36
N THR A 497 -0.54 -10.34 12.64
CA THR A 497 0.65 -10.28 13.48
C THR A 497 0.75 -11.49 14.40
N HIS A 498 1.93 -11.67 14.99
CA HIS A 498 2.18 -12.66 16.04
C HIS A 498 1.39 -12.40 17.33
N LYS A 499 1.04 -13.47 18.02
CA LYS A 499 0.38 -13.42 19.36
C LYS A 499 1.16 -12.57 20.37
N ASP A 500 2.48 -12.58 20.28
CA ASP A 500 3.36 -11.95 21.27
C ASP A 500 3.47 -10.43 21.07
N PHE A 501 2.93 -9.89 19.96
CA PHE A 501 2.73 -8.44 19.79
C PHE A 501 1.45 -7.91 20.48
N GLY A 502 0.78 -8.73 21.26
CA GLY A 502 -0.32 -8.30 22.15
C GLY A 502 -1.66 -8.08 21.46
N SER A 503 -1.78 -8.27 20.16
CA SER A 503 -3.07 -8.26 19.46
C SER A 503 -3.77 -9.59 19.70
N GLY A 504 -4.74 -9.63 20.61
CA GLY A 504 -5.43 -10.85 21.03
C GLY A 504 -6.12 -11.58 19.89
N ASP A 505 -6.57 -10.85 18.87
CA ASP A 505 -7.19 -11.37 17.65
C ASP A 505 -6.21 -11.54 16.47
N ARG A 506 -4.91 -11.33 16.66
CA ARG A 506 -3.86 -11.45 15.62
C ARG A 506 -3.94 -10.38 14.53
N ILE A 507 -4.49 -9.21 14.82
CA ILE A 507 -4.56 -8.11 13.86
C ILE A 507 -3.91 -6.85 14.45
N CYS A 508 -2.97 -6.25 13.74
CA CYS A 508 -2.50 -4.89 13.98
C CYS A 508 -3.44 -3.92 13.27
N TYR A 509 -4.24 -3.17 14.04
CA TYR A 509 -5.17 -2.17 13.54
C TYR A 509 -4.48 -0.82 13.30
N HIS A 510 -3.37 -0.84 12.59
CA HIS A 510 -2.51 0.32 12.34
C HIS A 510 -2.80 1.00 11.01
N GLY A 511 -3.54 0.35 10.13
CA GLY A 511 -3.82 0.81 8.78
C GLY A 511 -4.76 2.02 8.72
N VAL A 512 -4.60 2.85 7.68
CA VAL A 512 -5.61 3.81 7.27
C VAL A 512 -6.73 3.15 6.46
N THR A 513 -6.52 1.92 6.02
CA THR A 513 -7.55 0.98 5.54
C THR A 513 -7.58 -0.24 6.43
N ASP A 514 -8.64 -1.03 6.36
CA ASP A 514 -8.66 -2.36 6.94
C ASP A 514 -7.86 -3.37 6.09
N MET A 515 -7.78 -4.63 6.52
CA MET A 515 -7.08 -5.70 5.78
C MET A 515 -7.66 -5.97 4.39
N PHE A 516 -8.93 -5.64 4.19
CA PHE A 516 -9.64 -5.80 2.91
C PHE A 516 -9.49 -4.58 1.99
N ARG A 517 -8.61 -3.61 2.34
CA ARG A 517 -8.38 -2.34 1.63
C ARG A 517 -9.62 -1.43 1.62
N VAL A 518 -10.51 -1.58 2.60
CA VAL A 518 -11.62 -0.65 2.80
C VAL A 518 -11.12 0.55 3.62
N PRO A 519 -11.29 1.80 3.14
CA PRO A 519 -10.77 2.98 3.81
C PRO A 519 -11.44 3.22 5.17
N LYS A 520 -10.62 3.49 6.19
CA LYS A 520 -11.03 4.11 7.46
C LYS A 520 -11.04 5.63 7.31
N LEU A 521 -11.57 6.35 8.29
CA LEU A 521 -11.62 7.82 8.24
C LEU A 521 -10.24 8.47 8.00
N ALA A 522 -9.17 7.92 8.56
CA ALA A 522 -7.81 8.44 8.38
C ALA A 522 -7.32 8.41 6.92
N ALA A 523 -7.88 7.55 6.08
CA ALA A 523 -7.59 7.56 4.63
C ALA A 523 -7.95 8.90 3.98
N SER A 524 -9.02 9.56 4.44
CA SER A 524 -9.47 10.84 3.93
C SER A 524 -8.49 11.99 4.19
N VAL A 525 -7.62 11.85 5.20
CA VAL A 525 -6.56 12.82 5.46
C VAL A 525 -5.57 12.87 4.30
N TYR A 526 -5.16 11.72 3.79
CA TYR A 526 -4.26 11.62 2.64
C TYR A 526 -4.99 12.00 1.35
N ALA A 527 -6.17 11.43 1.13
CA ALA A 527 -6.98 11.66 -0.05
C ALA A 527 -7.33 13.13 -0.27
N SER A 528 -7.49 13.92 0.80
CA SER A 528 -7.83 15.34 0.71
C SER A 528 -6.63 16.24 0.36
N GLN A 529 -5.37 15.76 0.39
CA GLN A 529 -4.21 16.61 0.14
C GLN A 529 -3.81 16.72 -1.35
N GLN A 530 -4.73 16.44 -2.26
CA GLN A 530 -4.54 16.51 -3.72
C GLN A 530 -5.71 17.25 -4.39
N ASP A 531 -5.54 17.67 -5.65
CA ASP A 531 -6.53 18.44 -6.43
C ASP A 531 -7.11 17.65 -7.62
N ALA A 532 -6.69 16.41 -7.85
CA ALA A 532 -7.10 15.63 -9.02
C ALA A 532 -8.57 15.22 -9.00
N PHE A 533 -9.14 15.02 -7.80
CA PHE A 533 -10.55 14.65 -7.62
C PHE A 533 -11.12 15.22 -6.31
N PRO A 534 -12.44 15.50 -6.24
CA PRO A 534 -13.03 16.06 -5.03
C PRO A 534 -13.17 15.02 -3.93
N VAL A 535 -12.75 15.40 -2.73
CA VAL A 535 -12.84 14.60 -1.51
C VAL A 535 -13.68 15.36 -0.49
N MET A 536 -14.61 14.67 0.17
CA MET A 536 -15.34 15.19 1.33
C MET A 536 -15.81 14.00 2.16
N GLU A 537 -15.32 13.88 3.40
CA GLU A 537 -15.70 12.82 4.32
C GLU A 537 -15.89 13.37 5.73
N SER A 538 -17.07 13.11 6.31
CA SER A 538 -17.45 13.59 7.63
C SER A 538 -16.96 12.63 8.72
N SER A 539 -16.41 13.18 9.80
CA SER A 539 -15.99 12.40 10.98
C SER A 539 -17.16 11.95 11.86
N SER A 540 -18.39 12.35 11.56
CA SER A 540 -19.57 12.01 12.37
C SER A 540 -20.78 11.65 11.50
N ALA A 541 -21.55 10.67 11.94
CA ALA A 541 -22.88 10.36 11.45
C ALA A 541 -23.94 11.38 11.91
N MET A 542 -23.61 12.23 12.90
CA MET A 542 -24.49 13.18 13.56
C MET A 542 -25.62 12.51 14.37
N ASP A 543 -25.42 11.28 14.81
CA ASP A 543 -26.38 10.52 15.63
C ASP A 543 -26.17 10.87 17.11
N VAL A 544 -26.84 11.90 17.58
CA VAL A 544 -26.63 12.45 18.93
C VAL A 544 -26.85 11.44 20.04
N GLY A 545 -27.70 10.43 19.84
CA GLY A 545 -27.99 9.37 20.80
C GLY A 545 -26.82 8.45 21.12
N GLU A 546 -25.80 8.42 20.27
CA GLU A 546 -24.60 7.59 20.43
C GLU A 546 -23.55 8.24 21.33
N TYR A 547 -23.77 9.48 21.76
CA TYR A 547 -22.79 10.23 22.56
C TYR A 547 -23.27 10.48 23.98
N PRO A 548 -22.36 10.43 24.96
CA PRO A 548 -22.71 10.80 26.35
C PRO A 548 -23.31 12.21 26.44
N GLY A 549 -24.51 12.31 27.01
CA GLY A 549 -25.23 13.59 27.12
C GLY A 549 -25.58 14.24 25.77
N ALA A 550 -25.67 13.48 24.69
CA ALA A 550 -25.91 13.96 23.33
C ALA A 550 -24.87 14.97 22.81
N ILE A 551 -23.62 14.89 23.29
CA ILE A 551 -22.53 15.80 22.93
C ILE A 551 -21.61 15.15 21.90
N ILE A 552 -21.77 15.50 20.62
CA ILE A 552 -20.92 15.02 19.53
C ILE A 552 -19.49 15.57 19.65
N GLY A 553 -19.33 16.78 20.15
CA GLY A 553 -18.04 17.46 20.24
C GLY A 553 -17.60 18.05 18.89
N LYS A 554 -16.30 18.38 18.80
CA LYS A 554 -15.76 18.95 17.57
C LYS A 554 -15.76 17.93 16.43
N THR A 555 -16.52 18.20 15.38
CA THR A 555 -16.53 17.40 14.14
C THR A 555 -15.54 17.94 13.12
N TYR A 556 -15.14 17.09 12.19
CA TYR A 556 -14.27 17.46 11.07
C TYR A 556 -14.84 16.91 9.78
N ILE A 557 -14.70 17.65 8.70
CA ILE A 557 -14.90 17.20 7.34
C ILE A 557 -13.54 17.28 6.66
N PHE A 558 -12.98 16.11 6.31
CA PHE A 558 -11.75 16.02 5.55
C PHE A 558 -12.06 16.24 4.07
N THR A 559 -11.53 17.31 3.51
CA THR A 559 -11.94 17.79 2.18
C THR A 559 -10.84 18.60 1.51
N ASN A 560 -10.87 18.65 0.17
CA ASN A 560 -10.13 19.59 -0.67
C ASN A 560 -11.04 20.64 -1.32
N CYS A 561 -12.22 20.86 -0.77
CA CYS A 561 -13.11 21.96 -1.12
C CYS A 561 -12.60 23.29 -0.53
N ASP A 562 -12.91 24.41 -1.20
CA ASP A 562 -12.53 25.75 -0.74
C ASP A 562 -13.34 26.19 0.49
N TYR A 563 -14.60 25.78 0.53
CA TYR A 563 -15.51 25.97 1.66
C TYR A 563 -16.67 24.98 1.62
N ILE A 564 -17.39 24.91 2.74
CA ILE A 564 -18.58 24.06 2.89
C ILE A 564 -19.74 24.91 3.37
N GLU A 565 -20.87 24.85 2.68
CA GLU A 565 -22.15 25.39 3.17
C GLU A 565 -22.84 24.35 4.02
N VAL A 566 -23.32 24.80 5.19
CA VAL A 566 -23.94 23.96 6.23
C VAL A 566 -25.41 24.26 6.29
N PHE A 567 -26.22 23.20 6.23
CA PHE A 567 -27.68 23.30 6.31
C PHE A 567 -28.19 22.41 7.45
N LYS A 568 -29.19 22.91 8.18
CA LYS A 568 -29.97 22.15 9.14
C LYS A 568 -31.46 22.24 8.76
N ASN A 569 -32.12 21.08 8.59
CA ASN A 569 -33.54 20.98 8.16
C ASN A 569 -33.84 21.81 6.90
N GLY A 570 -32.90 21.81 5.93
CA GLY A 570 -33.01 22.54 4.67
C GLY A 570 -32.67 24.04 4.75
N LYS A 571 -32.57 24.63 5.95
CA LYS A 571 -32.17 26.03 6.16
C LYS A 571 -30.66 26.16 6.18
N HIS A 572 -30.08 27.07 5.40
CA HIS A 572 -28.66 27.43 5.48
C HIS A 572 -28.35 28.05 6.86
N THR A 573 -27.33 27.54 7.54
CA THR A 573 -26.95 28.00 8.89
C THR A 573 -25.61 28.71 8.88
N SER A 574 -24.64 28.22 8.12
CA SER A 574 -23.30 28.82 8.10
C SER A 574 -22.50 28.39 6.87
N THR A 575 -21.44 29.14 6.59
CA THR A 575 -20.38 28.74 5.67
C THR A 575 -19.12 28.48 6.47
N ALA A 576 -18.56 27.27 6.35
CA ALA A 576 -17.40 26.81 7.07
C ALA A 576 -16.19 26.69 6.14
N TYR A 577 -15.04 27.17 6.59
CA TYR A 577 -13.80 27.22 5.84
C TYR A 577 -12.73 26.28 6.41
N PRO A 578 -11.71 25.90 5.60
CA PRO A 578 -10.57 25.11 6.08
C PRO A 578 -9.88 25.71 7.30
N ASP A 579 -9.59 24.88 8.32
CA ASP A 579 -9.01 25.32 9.61
C ASP A 579 -7.49 25.57 9.50
N TYR A 580 -7.11 26.60 8.76
CA TYR A 580 -5.70 27.03 8.68
C TYR A 580 -5.11 27.49 10.00
N LYS A 581 -5.93 27.78 11.01
CA LYS A 581 -5.44 28.12 12.34
C LYS A 581 -4.84 26.92 13.06
N SER A 582 -5.50 25.74 12.97
CA SER A 582 -5.03 24.49 13.58
C SER A 582 -4.04 23.72 12.67
N PHE A 583 -4.17 23.85 11.37
CA PHE A 583 -3.38 23.13 10.35
C PHE A 583 -2.78 24.10 9.30
N PRO A 584 -1.90 25.02 9.71
CA PRO A 584 -1.43 26.12 8.85
C PRO A 584 -0.59 25.68 7.65
N ASN A 585 -0.11 24.45 7.62
CA ASN A 585 0.84 23.98 6.60
C ASN A 585 0.25 22.92 5.68
N LEU A 586 -0.93 22.36 5.98
CA LEU A 586 -1.57 21.41 5.08
C LEU A 586 -2.05 22.15 3.82
N PRO A 587 -1.89 21.55 2.62
CA PRO A 587 -2.50 22.07 1.40
C PRO A 587 -4.02 22.27 1.57
N HIS A 588 -4.71 21.26 2.12
CA HIS A 588 -6.14 21.24 2.38
C HIS A 588 -6.43 20.87 3.83
N PRO A 589 -6.46 21.86 4.76
CA PRO A 589 -6.87 21.63 6.14
C PRO A 589 -8.32 21.11 6.24
N PRO A 590 -8.63 20.25 7.20
CA PRO A 590 -10.01 19.85 7.41
C PRO A 590 -10.88 21.05 7.80
N VAL A 591 -12.15 21.02 7.40
CA VAL A 591 -13.18 21.98 7.83
C VAL A 591 -13.82 21.49 9.12
N SER A 592 -14.10 22.37 10.07
CA SER A 592 -14.78 22.03 11.33
C SER A 592 -16.06 22.86 11.49
N PRO A 593 -17.20 22.37 10.95
CA PRO A 593 -18.48 23.05 11.14
C PRO A 593 -18.88 23.02 12.64
N ALA A 594 -19.36 24.14 13.13
CA ALA A 594 -19.81 24.26 14.52
C ALA A 594 -21.11 25.06 14.67
N ASP A 595 -21.41 25.94 13.70
CA ASP A 595 -22.63 26.75 13.73
C ASP A 595 -23.74 26.05 12.97
N TYR A 596 -24.64 25.40 13.69
CA TYR A 596 -25.86 24.76 13.20
C TYR A 596 -27.12 25.55 13.56
N ILE A 597 -26.97 26.83 13.95
CA ILE A 597 -28.01 27.69 14.44
C ILE A 597 -28.37 28.76 13.41
N GLY A 598 -27.36 29.38 12.79
CA GLY A 598 -27.54 30.46 11.84
C GLY A 598 -28.17 31.70 12.50
N ASP A 599 -29.25 32.18 11.88
CA ASP A 599 -30.04 33.31 12.36
C ASP A 599 -31.31 32.89 13.10
N SER A 600 -31.48 31.60 13.42
CA SER A 600 -32.71 31.05 13.99
C SER A 600 -33.09 31.63 15.35
N LEU A 601 -32.09 32.03 16.17
CA LEU A 601 -32.35 32.71 17.46
C LEU A 601 -33.06 34.05 17.27
N GLU A 602 -32.80 34.74 16.17
CA GLU A 602 -33.44 36.01 15.82
C GLU A 602 -34.77 35.77 15.08
N THR A 603 -34.77 34.91 14.06
CA THR A 603 -35.86 34.72 13.13
C THR A 603 -36.98 33.82 13.67
N GLU A 604 -36.64 32.81 14.48
CA GLU A 604 -37.59 31.81 15.01
C GLU A 604 -37.90 32.03 16.49
N ASP A 605 -36.90 32.41 17.28
CA ASP A 605 -37.06 32.57 18.74
C ASP A 605 -37.28 34.04 19.14
N GLY A 606 -37.21 34.96 18.18
CA GLY A 606 -37.54 36.38 18.35
C GLY A 606 -36.64 37.15 19.28
N LEU A 607 -35.38 36.70 19.43
CA LEU A 607 -34.41 37.41 20.25
C LEU A 607 -33.84 38.66 19.52
N ASP A 608 -33.50 39.68 20.29
CA ASP A 608 -32.78 40.81 19.72
C ASP A 608 -31.36 40.38 19.30
N PRO A 609 -30.76 41.06 18.30
CA PRO A 609 -29.47 40.65 17.71
C PRO A 609 -28.32 40.53 18.73
N VAL A 610 -28.31 41.32 19.77
CA VAL A 610 -27.23 41.30 20.77
C VAL A 610 -27.37 40.08 21.67
N THR A 611 -28.56 39.81 22.20
CA THR A 611 -28.88 38.62 22.99
C THR A 611 -28.68 37.35 22.17
N ALA A 612 -29.17 37.31 20.92
CA ALA A 612 -29.02 36.22 19.99
C ALA A 612 -27.53 35.91 19.72
N SER A 613 -26.72 36.94 19.48
CA SER A 613 -25.25 36.77 19.23
C SER A 613 -24.53 36.17 20.43
N ALA A 614 -24.80 36.66 21.63
CA ALA A 614 -24.18 36.15 22.86
C ALA A 614 -24.56 34.68 23.12
N LEU A 615 -25.84 34.36 23.02
CA LEU A 615 -26.35 33.02 23.25
C LEU A 615 -25.85 32.05 22.20
N LYS A 616 -25.82 32.49 20.92
CA LYS A 616 -25.26 31.70 19.81
C LYS A 616 -23.81 31.29 20.06
N LYS A 617 -22.92 32.23 20.47
CA LYS A 617 -21.53 31.94 20.81
C LYS A 617 -21.42 30.88 21.87
N ALA A 618 -22.23 30.95 22.91
CA ALA A 618 -22.23 29.95 23.97
C ALA A 618 -22.73 28.58 23.49
N LEU A 619 -23.79 28.53 22.66
CA LEU A 619 -24.32 27.29 22.10
C LEU A 619 -23.35 26.63 21.11
N VAL A 620 -22.71 27.42 20.24
CA VAL A 620 -21.64 26.94 19.37
C VAL A 620 -20.46 26.38 20.18
N ALA A 621 -20.07 27.07 21.27
CA ALA A 621 -19.05 26.56 22.18
C ALA A 621 -19.49 25.26 22.87
N ALA A 622 -20.73 25.15 23.28
CA ALA A 622 -21.29 23.93 23.85
C ALA A 622 -21.24 22.75 22.87
N THR A 623 -21.47 22.99 21.57
CA THR A 623 -21.33 21.96 20.52
C THR A 623 -19.91 21.42 20.45
N ILE A 624 -18.90 22.26 20.69
CA ILE A 624 -17.48 21.89 20.62
C ILE A 624 -16.98 21.27 21.93
N TYR A 625 -17.29 21.92 23.07
CA TYR A 625 -16.72 21.60 24.38
C TYR A 625 -17.64 20.78 25.28
N GLY A 626 -18.91 20.66 24.93
CA GLY A 626 -19.93 20.09 25.80
C GLY A 626 -20.31 21.01 26.97
N TYR A 627 -20.74 20.40 28.07
CA TYR A 627 -21.17 21.15 29.26
C TYR A 627 -20.04 21.85 30.01
N ILE A 628 -18.78 21.43 29.83
CA ILE A 628 -17.62 22.06 30.46
C ILE A 628 -16.92 22.95 29.43
N MET A 629 -17.37 24.17 29.35
CA MET A 629 -16.87 25.20 28.42
C MET A 629 -15.81 26.10 29.05
N PRO A 630 -14.97 26.79 28.25
CA PRO A 630 -14.16 27.91 28.73
C PRO A 630 -15.01 28.99 29.40
N PRO A 631 -14.50 29.63 30.49
CA PRO A 631 -15.28 30.58 31.33
C PRO A 631 -15.99 31.72 30.59
N GLN A 632 -15.39 32.21 29.49
CA GLN A 632 -15.99 33.27 28.67
C GLN A 632 -17.38 32.92 28.14
N HIS A 633 -17.64 31.65 27.83
CA HIS A 633 -18.91 31.20 27.25
C HIS A 633 -20.02 31.12 28.31
N TYR A 634 -19.67 30.88 29.55
CA TYR A 634 -20.65 31.04 30.66
C TYR A 634 -20.97 32.52 30.89
N ALA A 635 -19.99 33.42 30.73
CA ALA A 635 -20.23 34.85 30.81
C ALA A 635 -21.19 35.34 29.69
N GLU A 636 -21.07 34.76 28.48
CA GLU A 636 -21.99 35.02 27.36
C GLU A 636 -23.44 34.58 27.68
N ILE A 637 -23.63 33.43 28.36
CA ILE A 637 -24.95 32.99 28.82
C ILE A 637 -25.51 33.95 29.85
N VAL A 638 -24.70 34.34 30.82
CA VAL A 638 -25.14 35.29 31.89
C VAL A 638 -25.45 36.64 31.23
N TYR A 639 -24.63 37.10 30.29
CA TYR A 639 -24.89 38.34 29.57
C TYR A 639 -26.20 38.29 28.79
N ALA A 640 -26.45 37.22 28.04
CA ALA A 640 -27.69 37.03 27.31
C ALA A 640 -28.91 36.97 28.26
N TYR A 641 -28.79 36.32 29.37
CA TYR A 641 -29.86 36.26 30.42
C TYR A 641 -30.21 37.66 30.95
N LEU A 642 -29.19 38.44 31.29
CA LEU A 642 -29.40 39.78 31.88
C LEU A 642 -29.85 40.79 30.83
N HIS A 643 -29.19 40.84 29.66
CA HIS A 643 -29.51 41.78 28.58
C HIS A 643 -30.84 41.50 27.95
N GLY A 644 -31.12 40.25 27.60
CA GLY A 644 -32.38 39.81 27.00
C GLY A 644 -33.54 39.73 27.97
N ARG A 645 -33.33 40.00 29.30
CA ARG A 645 -34.32 39.84 30.35
C ARG A 645 -35.07 38.49 30.27
N MET A 646 -34.34 37.45 29.88
CA MET A 646 -34.90 36.12 29.62
C MET A 646 -35.30 35.43 30.91
N LYS A 647 -36.40 34.65 30.84
CA LYS A 647 -36.74 33.69 31.89
C LYS A 647 -35.84 32.46 31.79
N PHE A 648 -35.56 31.81 32.92
CA PHE A 648 -34.76 30.57 32.95
C PHE A 648 -35.38 29.50 32.01
N SER A 649 -36.73 29.38 31.98
CA SER A 649 -37.43 28.45 31.12
C SER A 649 -37.16 28.72 29.61
N GLN A 650 -37.01 29.99 29.20
CA GLN A 650 -36.70 30.33 27.81
C GLN A 650 -35.29 29.88 27.43
N ILE A 651 -34.29 30.11 28.29
CA ILE A 651 -32.92 29.63 28.08
C ILE A 651 -32.91 28.11 28.05
N TYR A 652 -33.58 27.45 28.96
CA TYR A 652 -33.68 25.99 28.97
C TYR A 652 -34.28 25.46 27.66
N ASN A 653 -35.36 26.05 27.18
CA ASN A 653 -35.98 25.65 25.91
C ASN A 653 -35.04 25.85 24.73
N ILE A 654 -34.29 26.97 24.67
CA ILE A 654 -33.32 27.25 23.60
C ILE A 654 -32.15 26.25 23.65
N VAL A 655 -31.62 26.00 24.86
CA VAL A 655 -30.55 24.99 25.04
C VAL A 655 -31.05 23.62 24.56
N THR A 656 -32.24 23.23 24.98
CA THR A 656 -32.84 21.95 24.56
C THR A 656 -33.06 21.87 23.02
N LYS A 657 -33.51 22.98 22.42
CA LYS A 657 -33.75 23.05 20.98
C LYS A 657 -32.47 22.98 20.16
N TYR A 658 -31.41 23.68 20.54
CA TYR A 658 -30.22 23.84 19.69
C TYR A 658 -29.03 22.99 20.11
N PHE A 659 -28.91 22.58 21.35
CA PHE A 659 -27.78 21.83 21.84
C PHE A 659 -28.14 20.38 22.20
N ALA A 660 -29.20 20.18 22.99
CA ALA A 660 -29.62 18.87 23.47
C ALA A 660 -30.90 18.38 22.78
N ASN A 661 -30.98 18.46 21.49
CA ASN A 661 -32.17 18.11 20.66
C ASN A 661 -32.59 16.63 20.79
N TRP A 662 -32.59 16.10 22.00
CA TRP A 662 -32.87 14.70 22.29
C TRP A 662 -34.39 14.48 22.34
N GLY A 663 -34.90 13.81 21.30
CA GLY A 663 -36.31 13.42 21.27
C GLY A 663 -37.29 14.52 20.82
N ASN A 664 -36.85 15.70 20.38
CA ASN A 664 -37.71 16.76 19.97
C ASN A 664 -38.15 16.67 18.49
N GLU A 665 -37.20 16.43 17.57
CA GLU A 665 -37.49 16.32 16.12
C GLU A 665 -36.39 15.52 15.41
N GLN A 666 -36.74 14.97 14.27
CA GLN A 666 -35.74 14.39 13.36
C GLN A 666 -34.97 15.54 12.68
N VAL A 667 -33.66 15.56 12.86
CA VAL A 667 -32.79 16.58 12.28
C VAL A 667 -32.11 16.05 11.03
N THR A 668 -32.10 16.89 10.00
CA THR A 668 -31.32 16.67 8.76
C THR A 668 -30.17 17.66 8.71
N TYR A 669 -28.93 17.16 8.62
CA TYR A 669 -27.76 17.97 8.35
C TYR A 669 -27.32 17.73 6.91
N ARG A 670 -27.05 18.81 6.14
CA ARG A 670 -26.47 18.73 4.81
C ARG A 670 -25.23 19.62 4.74
N TYR A 671 -24.20 19.08 4.11
CA TYR A 671 -22.93 19.74 3.86
C TYR A 671 -22.70 19.78 2.37
N ASP A 672 -22.64 20.97 1.78
CA ASP A 672 -22.39 21.19 0.36
C ASP A 672 -20.98 21.75 0.17
N GLY A 673 -20.08 20.98 -0.45
CA GLY A 673 -18.69 21.33 -0.68
C GLY A 673 -18.49 22.02 -2.02
N TYR A 674 -17.84 23.19 -1.99
CA TYR A 674 -17.58 24.01 -3.16
C TYR A 674 -16.10 24.09 -3.48
N LYS A 675 -15.76 24.01 -4.77
CA LYS A 675 -14.43 24.24 -5.31
C LYS A 675 -14.53 25.13 -6.54
N ASP A 676 -13.72 26.19 -6.62
CA ASP A 676 -13.78 27.21 -7.69
C ASP A 676 -15.22 27.75 -7.88
N GLY A 677 -15.95 27.96 -6.78
CA GLY A 677 -17.31 28.45 -6.77
C GLY A 677 -18.37 27.46 -7.27
N LYS A 678 -18.02 26.20 -7.55
CA LYS A 678 -18.93 25.16 -8.00
C LYS A 678 -19.17 24.12 -6.91
N LEU A 679 -20.43 23.69 -6.78
CA LEU A 679 -20.77 22.53 -5.93
C LEU A 679 -20.17 21.29 -6.53
N VAL A 680 -19.29 20.61 -5.78
CA VAL A 680 -18.59 19.40 -6.24
C VAL A 680 -18.99 18.14 -5.48
N LYS A 681 -19.50 18.28 -4.25
CA LYS A 681 -19.94 17.14 -3.44
C LYS A 681 -20.92 17.57 -2.36
N SER A 682 -21.88 16.70 -2.03
CA SER A 682 -22.81 16.89 -0.91
C SER A 682 -22.84 15.65 -0.02
N ILE A 683 -22.97 15.87 1.28
CA ILE A 683 -23.23 14.82 2.28
C ILE A 683 -24.49 15.21 3.04
N THR A 684 -25.47 14.30 3.12
CA THR A 684 -26.66 14.46 3.94
C THR A 684 -26.65 13.45 5.07
N ARG A 685 -26.82 13.90 6.30
CA ARG A 685 -26.91 13.08 7.52
C ARG A 685 -28.29 13.20 8.13
N THR A 686 -28.97 12.06 8.28
CA THR A 686 -30.28 11.94 8.92
C THR A 686 -30.32 10.67 9.76
N ALA A 687 -31.30 10.52 10.63
CA ALA A 687 -31.56 9.22 11.25
C ALA A 687 -31.74 8.13 10.17
N VAL A 688 -31.18 6.96 10.43
CA VAL A 688 -31.24 5.83 9.50
C VAL A 688 -32.66 5.25 9.51
N ASN A 689 -33.32 5.30 8.35
CA ASN A 689 -34.69 4.79 8.17
C ASN A 689 -34.71 3.47 7.39
N SER A 690 -33.69 3.25 6.56
CA SER A 690 -33.55 2.02 5.76
C SER A 690 -32.08 1.67 5.57
N LEU A 691 -31.82 0.38 5.49
CA LEU A 691 -30.51 -0.15 5.15
C LEU A 691 -30.56 -0.82 3.78
N SER A 692 -29.55 -0.60 2.98
CA SER A 692 -29.32 -1.33 1.75
C SER A 692 -27.84 -1.76 1.64
N LEU A 693 -27.57 -2.78 0.82
CA LEU A 693 -26.23 -3.26 0.56
C LEU A 693 -25.71 -2.65 -0.75
N SER A 694 -24.66 -1.85 -0.65
CA SER A 694 -23.88 -1.42 -1.82
C SER A 694 -22.81 -2.48 -2.10
N VAL A 695 -22.75 -3.00 -3.32
CA VAL A 695 -21.78 -4.02 -3.76
C VAL A 695 -21.05 -3.49 -4.99
N LYS A 696 -19.72 -3.38 -4.92
CA LYS A 696 -18.89 -2.85 -5.99
C LYS A 696 -17.67 -3.72 -6.21
N ALA A 697 -17.40 -4.10 -7.45
CA ALA A 697 -16.16 -4.78 -7.83
C ALA A 697 -15.12 -3.79 -8.38
N ASP A 698 -13.83 -4.06 -8.14
CA ASP A 698 -12.74 -3.26 -8.70
C ASP A 698 -12.65 -3.45 -10.23
N SER A 699 -12.93 -4.66 -10.73
CA SER A 699 -13.06 -4.97 -12.15
C SER A 699 -14.17 -5.99 -12.38
N MET A 700 -14.93 -5.81 -13.46
CA MET A 700 -15.94 -6.78 -13.92
C MET A 700 -15.37 -7.79 -14.93
N THR A 701 -14.11 -7.66 -15.33
CA THR A 701 -13.41 -8.59 -16.23
C THR A 701 -12.20 -9.14 -15.50
N LEU A 702 -12.05 -10.48 -15.53
CA LEU A 702 -10.87 -11.19 -15.03
C LEU A 702 -10.16 -11.84 -16.23
N THR A 703 -8.85 -11.70 -16.27
CA THR A 703 -8.02 -12.25 -17.36
C THR A 703 -6.99 -13.22 -16.80
N GLU A 704 -7.28 -14.52 -16.88
CA GLU A 704 -6.32 -15.57 -16.56
C GLU A 704 -5.28 -15.65 -17.69
N ASP A 705 -4.04 -15.36 -17.36
CA ASP A 705 -2.91 -15.35 -18.29
C ASP A 705 -1.78 -16.24 -17.74
N THR A 706 -0.67 -15.66 -17.29
CA THR A 706 0.46 -16.40 -16.71
C THR A 706 0.12 -17.00 -15.33
N THR A 707 -0.82 -16.41 -14.61
CA THR A 707 -1.38 -16.90 -13.34
C THR A 707 -2.90 -16.82 -13.36
N TYR A 708 -3.55 -17.36 -12.31
CA TYR A 708 -4.94 -17.01 -12.07
C TYR A 708 -5.07 -15.49 -11.84
N ASP A 709 -6.25 -14.96 -12.10
CA ASP A 709 -6.58 -13.55 -11.90
C ASP A 709 -7.58 -13.38 -10.76
N VAL A 710 -7.58 -12.20 -10.11
CA VAL A 710 -8.51 -11.88 -9.03
C VAL A 710 -9.14 -10.50 -9.21
N THR A 711 -10.34 -10.33 -8.64
CA THR A 711 -10.92 -9.00 -8.40
C THR A 711 -11.50 -8.93 -7.00
N ARG A 712 -11.40 -7.75 -6.39
CA ARG A 712 -11.98 -7.46 -5.08
C ARG A 712 -13.42 -6.99 -5.26
N VAL A 713 -14.30 -7.44 -4.36
CA VAL A 713 -15.69 -7.00 -4.25
C VAL A 713 -15.87 -6.33 -2.89
N GLU A 714 -16.08 -5.02 -2.89
CA GLU A 714 -16.33 -4.19 -1.70
C GLU A 714 -17.83 -4.17 -1.38
N LEU A 715 -18.15 -4.40 -0.12
CA LEU A 715 -19.50 -4.39 0.44
C LEU A 715 -19.63 -3.23 1.41
N ARG A 716 -20.75 -2.52 1.36
CA ARG A 716 -21.05 -1.46 2.30
C ARG A 716 -22.53 -1.43 2.64
N ALA A 717 -22.84 -1.45 3.94
CA ALA A 717 -24.17 -1.12 4.42
C ALA A 717 -24.35 0.39 4.35
N VAL A 718 -25.37 0.83 3.63
CA VAL A 718 -25.67 2.25 3.43
C VAL A 718 -27.09 2.61 3.84
N ASP A 719 -27.23 3.84 4.35
CA ASP A 719 -28.52 4.43 4.65
C ASP A 719 -29.25 4.91 3.37
N GLN A 720 -30.41 5.50 3.52
CA GLN A 720 -31.23 6.09 2.44
C GLN A 720 -30.52 7.24 1.69
N ASN A 721 -29.45 7.81 2.25
CA ASN A 721 -28.66 8.88 1.64
C ASN A 721 -27.36 8.36 1.03
N GLY A 722 -27.12 7.03 1.09
CA GLY A 722 -25.89 6.40 0.60
C GLY A 722 -24.70 6.53 1.52
N ASN A 723 -24.87 6.95 2.77
CA ASN A 723 -23.79 6.97 3.75
C ASN A 723 -23.59 5.60 4.36
N GLN A 724 -22.33 5.29 4.68
CA GLN A 724 -21.99 4.12 5.48
C GLN A 724 -22.69 4.14 6.83
N VAL A 725 -23.20 2.97 7.23
CA VAL A 725 -23.80 2.75 8.54
C VAL A 725 -22.82 1.93 9.40
N PRO A 726 -22.00 2.58 10.25
CA PRO A 726 -20.85 1.96 10.88
C PRO A 726 -21.20 0.91 11.96
N PHE A 727 -22.45 0.84 12.39
CA PHE A 727 -22.91 -0.14 13.37
C PHE A 727 -23.59 -1.36 12.75
N ALA A 728 -23.69 -1.45 11.42
CA ALA A 728 -24.21 -2.61 10.72
C ALA A 728 -23.18 -3.74 10.77
N ASN A 729 -23.51 -4.81 11.52
CA ASN A 729 -22.68 -6.01 11.67
C ASN A 729 -23.43 -7.25 11.15
N ASN A 730 -24.30 -7.07 10.17
CA ASN A 730 -25.19 -8.10 9.63
C ASN A 730 -24.36 -9.22 8.99
N ALA A 731 -24.90 -10.44 9.12
CA ALA A 731 -24.33 -11.59 8.42
C ALA A 731 -24.51 -11.44 6.89
N VAL A 732 -23.45 -11.77 6.16
CA VAL A 732 -23.39 -11.77 4.71
C VAL A 732 -23.11 -13.16 4.23
N SER A 733 -23.82 -13.62 3.21
CA SER A 733 -23.54 -14.86 2.48
C SER A 733 -23.16 -14.54 1.04
N VAL A 734 -22.12 -15.20 0.54
CA VAL A 734 -21.61 -15.05 -0.83
C VAL A 734 -21.66 -16.38 -1.54
N LYS A 735 -22.26 -16.41 -2.74
CA LYS A 735 -22.24 -17.59 -3.61
C LYS A 735 -21.55 -17.20 -4.92
N VAL A 736 -20.57 -17.98 -5.31
CA VAL A 736 -19.82 -17.80 -6.57
C VAL A 736 -20.07 -19.00 -7.46
N GLY A 737 -20.45 -18.75 -8.70
CA GLY A 737 -20.68 -19.78 -9.71
C GLY A 737 -20.01 -19.47 -11.04
N GLY A 738 -19.95 -20.47 -11.92
CA GLY A 738 -19.38 -20.31 -13.27
C GLY A 738 -17.86 -20.45 -13.32
N ALA A 739 -17.16 -19.47 -13.89
CA ALA A 739 -15.74 -19.51 -14.19
C ALA A 739 -14.83 -18.94 -13.08
N ALA A 740 -15.34 -18.73 -11.87
CA ALA A 740 -14.57 -18.24 -10.73
C ALA A 740 -14.93 -18.99 -9.43
N LYS A 741 -14.09 -18.80 -8.40
CA LYS A 741 -14.35 -19.25 -7.02
C LYS A 741 -14.02 -18.15 -6.01
N LEU A 742 -14.57 -18.25 -4.80
CA LEU A 742 -14.32 -17.34 -3.70
C LEU A 742 -12.94 -17.61 -3.06
N ILE A 743 -12.27 -16.58 -2.59
CA ILE A 743 -11.14 -16.66 -1.65
C ILE A 743 -11.68 -16.36 -0.24
N GLY A 744 -11.49 -17.29 0.69
CA GLY A 744 -12.00 -17.21 2.05
C GLY A 744 -13.39 -17.81 2.23
N PRO A 745 -14.06 -17.55 3.38
CA PRO A 745 -15.34 -18.14 3.73
C PRO A 745 -16.50 -17.54 2.91
N ASP A 746 -17.52 -18.33 2.69
CA ASP A 746 -18.77 -17.94 2.01
C ASP A 746 -19.77 -17.21 2.90
N THR A 747 -19.51 -17.21 4.21
CA THR A 747 -20.34 -16.55 5.21
C THR A 747 -19.46 -15.79 6.21
N PHE A 748 -19.75 -14.50 6.39
CA PHE A 748 -19.01 -13.62 7.28
C PHE A 748 -19.91 -12.46 7.74
N ALA A 749 -19.45 -11.67 8.73
CA ALA A 749 -20.14 -10.47 9.16
C ALA A 749 -19.55 -9.21 8.49
N LEU A 750 -20.37 -8.18 8.32
CA LEU A 750 -19.89 -6.81 8.13
C LEU A 750 -19.14 -6.38 9.40
N ILE A 751 -18.14 -5.54 9.24
CA ILE A 751 -17.33 -4.99 10.34
C ILE A 751 -17.29 -3.46 10.20
N GLY A 752 -17.96 -2.76 11.10
CA GLY A 752 -18.10 -1.31 10.96
C GLY A 752 -18.94 -0.87 9.75
N GLY A 753 -19.86 -1.73 9.31
CA GLY A 753 -20.72 -1.48 8.16
C GLY A 753 -20.10 -1.81 6.80
N ASP A 754 -18.84 -2.26 6.77
CA ASP A 754 -18.13 -2.59 5.53
C ASP A 754 -17.53 -4.00 5.58
N ARG A 755 -17.20 -4.54 4.42
CA ARG A 755 -16.37 -5.71 4.20
C ARG A 755 -15.92 -5.76 2.74
N ALA A 756 -14.91 -6.59 2.45
CA ALA A 756 -14.65 -7.00 1.08
C ALA A 756 -14.19 -8.45 1.03
N PHE A 757 -14.20 -9.03 -0.16
CA PHE A 757 -13.68 -10.35 -0.47
C PHE A 757 -13.09 -10.36 -1.89
N TRP A 758 -12.39 -11.44 -2.23
CA TRP A 758 -11.86 -11.63 -3.59
C TRP A 758 -12.46 -12.86 -4.22
N ILE A 759 -12.69 -12.79 -5.52
CA ILE A 759 -12.95 -13.96 -6.36
C ILE A 759 -11.74 -14.18 -7.27
N ARG A 760 -11.47 -15.45 -7.61
CA ARG A 760 -10.38 -15.85 -8.50
C ARG A 760 -10.87 -16.73 -9.63
N THR A 761 -10.17 -16.66 -10.77
CA THR A 761 -10.39 -17.57 -11.92
C THR A 761 -9.98 -19.00 -11.60
N ILE A 762 -10.50 -19.97 -12.36
CA ILE A 762 -10.34 -21.42 -12.13
C ILE A 762 -9.94 -22.20 -13.39
N GLY A 763 -9.25 -21.55 -14.34
CA GLY A 763 -8.78 -22.20 -15.57
C GLY A 763 -9.83 -22.31 -16.68
N LYS A 764 -10.94 -21.56 -16.59
CA LYS A 764 -12.06 -21.62 -17.55
C LYS A 764 -12.43 -20.22 -18.04
N SER A 765 -12.61 -20.04 -19.33
CA SER A 765 -13.29 -18.85 -19.88
C SER A 765 -14.81 -18.96 -19.74
N GLY A 766 -15.47 -17.83 -19.68
CA GLY A 766 -16.93 -17.74 -19.61
C GLY A 766 -17.41 -16.74 -18.58
N THR A 767 -18.63 -16.90 -18.13
CA THR A 767 -19.25 -16.00 -17.15
C THR A 767 -19.06 -16.54 -15.74
N ALA A 768 -18.72 -15.65 -14.81
CA ALA A 768 -18.82 -15.92 -13.37
C ALA A 768 -19.94 -15.07 -12.75
N THR A 769 -20.69 -15.66 -11.83
CA THR A 769 -21.77 -14.98 -11.12
C THR A 769 -21.47 -14.95 -9.64
N VAL A 770 -21.60 -13.78 -9.04
CA VAL A 770 -21.45 -13.57 -7.59
C VAL A 770 -22.76 -13.06 -7.04
N THR A 771 -23.39 -13.86 -6.19
CA THR A 771 -24.60 -13.49 -5.45
C THR A 771 -24.21 -13.16 -4.01
N VAL A 772 -24.50 -11.93 -3.59
CA VAL A 772 -24.24 -11.45 -2.22
C VAL A 772 -25.59 -11.18 -1.56
N SER A 773 -25.85 -11.78 -0.42
CA SER A 773 -27.03 -11.50 0.38
C SER A 773 -26.66 -11.12 1.80
N ALA A 774 -27.29 -10.07 2.31
CA ALA A 774 -27.12 -9.60 3.69
C ALA A 774 -28.47 -9.55 4.40
N GLN A 775 -28.50 -10.02 5.66
CA GLN A 775 -29.72 -10.04 6.45
C GLN A 775 -30.30 -8.62 6.58
N GLY A 776 -31.55 -8.44 6.16
CA GLY A 776 -32.28 -7.16 6.22
C GLY A 776 -31.91 -6.14 5.14
N MET A 777 -30.99 -6.47 4.18
CA MET A 777 -30.54 -5.55 3.13
C MET A 777 -30.78 -6.10 1.71
N GLY A 778 -31.37 -7.32 1.60
CA GLY A 778 -31.66 -7.94 0.33
C GLY A 778 -30.50 -8.69 -0.30
N GLU A 779 -30.59 -8.89 -1.60
CA GLU A 779 -29.63 -9.63 -2.42
C GLU A 779 -29.16 -8.78 -3.60
N GLN A 780 -27.89 -8.90 -3.94
CA GLN A 780 -27.25 -8.27 -5.10
C GLN A 780 -26.54 -9.32 -5.92
N VAL A 781 -26.61 -9.23 -7.24
CA VAL A 781 -25.96 -10.15 -8.17
C VAL A 781 -25.02 -9.38 -9.08
N LEU A 782 -23.76 -9.80 -9.13
CA LEU A 782 -22.77 -9.30 -10.08
C LEU A 782 -22.44 -10.39 -11.09
N THR A 783 -22.20 -9.99 -12.33
CA THR A 783 -21.80 -10.87 -13.43
C THR A 783 -20.46 -10.42 -13.98
N PHE A 784 -19.51 -11.35 -14.06
CA PHE A 784 -18.13 -11.09 -14.48
C PHE A 784 -17.83 -11.85 -15.78
N ASP A 785 -17.08 -11.22 -16.65
CA ASP A 785 -16.48 -11.86 -17.81
C ASP A 785 -15.11 -12.42 -17.45
N VAL A 786 -14.92 -13.71 -17.68
CA VAL A 786 -13.65 -14.41 -17.43
C VAL A 786 -13.05 -14.83 -18.77
N VAL A 787 -11.86 -14.31 -19.04
CA VAL A 787 -11.09 -14.60 -20.25
C VAL A 787 -9.84 -15.39 -19.85
N LYS A 788 -9.62 -16.53 -20.52
CA LYS A 788 -8.36 -17.27 -20.43
C LYS A 788 -7.58 -17.06 -21.70
N LYS A 789 -6.34 -16.50 -21.58
CA LYS A 789 -5.40 -16.34 -22.69
C LYS A 789 -4.55 -17.59 -22.95
#